data_67ec426394bc97a10c0da0ff4852d52a
#
_entry.id   67ec426394bc97a10c0da0ff4852d52a
#
_cell.length_a   1.000
_cell.length_b   1.000
_cell.length_c   1.000
_cell.angle_alpha   90.00
_cell.angle_beta   90.00
_cell.angle_gamma   90.00
#
_symmetry.space_group_name_H-M   'P 1'
#
loop_
_entity.id
_entity.type
_entity.pdbx_description
1 polymer ?
#
loop_
_entity_poly.entity_id
_entity_poly.type
_entity_poly.pdbx_seq_one_letter_code
_entity_poly.pdbx_strand_id
1 'polypeptide(L)'
;MALVPLVNIDNAGQYGIVTDIPPYQLPPNAWSGGNNVRVRNSGIKKCAGFEEVFASCPIPPHHIFPVSDGTSVYWLALGEEKAYVFKNQGGGWTNITRQTTGADVNYTTSEEEGWSHTIIGGVPVMTNFRDPPQFWATAGGVYATATKLVELSNWEASADLCKSIKSFKTFLIALNMDRSTVPYPKLVKWSNEAASHAPPTSWDEADATKDAGEYELADTPGDIIDGLQLGESFMIYKDDAIYIMNYIGTPFIFSFRLLSPTVGILAKNCVSEFSGGHFFFGKTNIYLNNGQTISPLLTDRMRREVFENLDGDNFKRSFTVADYNRNEMLACYPAGGYTYPNRAVIWNWNTNTLTIRDLPNPSSMGFGVAFVSTTSDAWGAETTLNGTITAGSPASGASLTVTATGASTGKPAFPTSGTVVVDEEQITYTGTTSTTLTGITRGANSTSADGHTSGVVVSEFSTGWDTAARVWGSLSFERGAENLLFCVPGTSTGVISAATQANPVRITSTAHNLSNGDKIIIDNVAGMTEINAPAGSAYPAAGVLYAKIDATNPATEFTLYTDAALSSSLNGTGFTAYASAGNIYKQRIFKDNTGNTEDGATMNSYISRTGIALTQDGSYDQSRVKYIRAVWPRMEVSGSNGEVNIYVAKQMFPEEAVTWAGPYTFNPNEESKVSCTVTGRYYGIKIESDTDVDWNLSGVGFEIEDAGHR
;
A
#
# COMPACT_ATOMS: atom_id res chain seq x y z
N MET A 1 -34.46 16.61 -40.38
CA MET A 1 -33.01 16.44 -40.06
C MET A 1 -32.64 15.02 -40.36
N ALA A 2 -31.66 14.76 -41.20
CA ALA A 2 -31.15 13.41 -41.38
C ALA A 2 -30.51 13.00 -40.05
N LEU A 3 -30.85 11.80 -39.56
CA LEU A 3 -30.21 11.21 -38.39
C LEU A 3 -28.73 11.01 -38.70
N VAL A 4 -27.83 11.69 -37.96
CA VAL A 4 -26.40 11.44 -38.03
C VAL A 4 -26.15 10.10 -37.38
N PRO A 5 -25.50 9.13 -38.04
CA PRO A 5 -25.23 7.84 -37.46
C PRO A 5 -24.31 7.95 -36.24
N LEU A 6 -24.57 7.12 -35.23
CA LEU A 6 -23.77 6.99 -34.06
C LEU A 6 -22.78 5.81 -34.20
N VAL A 7 -21.51 6.08 -34.17
CA VAL A 7 -20.44 5.06 -34.17
C VAL A 7 -20.07 4.76 -32.72
N ASN A 8 -20.33 3.55 -32.28
CA ASN A 8 -20.11 3.13 -30.89
C ASN A 8 -18.77 2.42 -30.71
N ILE A 9 -18.07 2.75 -29.64
CA ILE A 9 -16.95 2.02 -29.08
C ILE A 9 -17.42 1.42 -27.75
N ASP A 10 -17.64 0.13 -27.76
CA ASP A 10 -18.12 -0.61 -26.59
C ASP A 10 -16.96 -1.31 -25.87
N ASN A 11 -17.19 -1.76 -24.63
CA ASN A 11 -16.21 -2.47 -23.80
C ASN A 11 -14.93 -1.66 -23.59
N ALA A 12 -15.06 -0.44 -23.06
CA ALA A 12 -13.95 0.48 -22.85
C ALA A 12 -12.75 -0.15 -22.06
N GLY A 13 -13.00 -1.14 -21.20
CA GLY A 13 -11.99 -1.80 -20.39
C GLY A 13 -11.35 -3.04 -21.03
N GLN A 14 -11.59 -3.37 -22.31
CA GLN A 14 -11.16 -4.66 -22.88
C GLN A 14 -9.64 -4.81 -22.95
N TYR A 15 -8.91 -3.79 -23.36
CA TYR A 15 -7.46 -3.85 -23.58
C TYR A 15 -6.62 -3.08 -22.55
N GLY A 16 -7.23 -2.14 -21.81
CA GLY A 16 -6.50 -1.23 -20.94
C GLY A 16 -5.69 -0.21 -21.71
N ILE A 17 -4.55 0.25 -21.13
CA ILE A 17 -3.66 1.24 -21.72
C ILE A 17 -2.57 0.53 -22.53
N VAL A 18 -2.32 1.01 -23.76
CA VAL A 18 -1.30 0.49 -24.69
C VAL A 18 -0.54 1.67 -25.27
N THR A 19 0.73 1.85 -24.94
CA THR A 19 1.55 3.01 -25.33
C THR A 19 2.64 2.69 -26.34
N ASP A 20 3.04 1.43 -26.50
CA ASP A 20 4.16 1.02 -27.33
C ASP A 20 3.79 0.85 -28.82
N ILE A 21 2.51 0.88 -29.13
CA ILE A 21 1.97 0.80 -30.51
C ILE A 21 1.41 2.17 -30.91
N PRO A 22 1.68 2.63 -32.12
CA PRO A 22 1.13 3.90 -32.60
C PRO A 22 -0.40 3.97 -32.43
N PRO A 23 -0.97 5.09 -31.96
CA PRO A 23 -2.40 5.19 -31.68
C PRO A 23 -3.33 4.84 -32.84
N TYR A 24 -2.93 5.14 -34.07
CA TYR A 24 -3.73 4.82 -35.26
C TYR A 24 -3.76 3.34 -35.66
N GLN A 25 -2.95 2.48 -34.99
CA GLN A 25 -2.93 1.02 -35.17
C GLN A 25 -3.68 0.29 -34.05
N LEU A 26 -4.05 0.98 -32.99
CA LEU A 26 -4.74 0.39 -31.85
C LEU A 26 -6.20 0.02 -32.19
N PRO A 27 -6.73 -1.07 -31.64
CA PRO A 27 -8.17 -1.32 -31.64
C PRO A 27 -8.94 -0.12 -31.07
N PRO A 28 -10.17 0.15 -31.54
CA PRO A 28 -10.93 1.32 -31.09
C PRO A 28 -11.11 1.42 -29.57
N ASN A 29 -11.23 0.30 -28.89
CA ASN A 29 -11.44 0.18 -27.43
C ASN A 29 -10.14 -0.08 -26.64
N ALA A 30 -8.95 0.13 -27.23
CA ALA A 30 -7.69 0.25 -26.54
C ALA A 30 -7.37 1.73 -26.31
N TRP A 31 -6.76 2.05 -25.18
CA TRP A 31 -6.45 3.42 -24.80
C TRP A 31 -4.99 3.75 -25.03
N SER A 32 -4.72 4.94 -25.56
CA SER A 32 -3.36 5.41 -25.88
C SER A 32 -2.67 6.14 -24.72
N GLY A 33 -3.39 6.40 -23.62
CA GLY A 33 -2.84 7.03 -22.44
C GLY A 33 -3.88 7.09 -21.31
N GLY A 34 -3.42 7.22 -20.08
CA GLY A 34 -4.28 7.35 -18.92
C GLY A 34 -3.45 7.36 -17.63
N ASN A 35 -4.02 7.91 -16.58
CA ASN A 35 -3.44 7.93 -15.25
C ASN A 35 -4.53 7.87 -14.18
N ASN A 36 -4.24 7.24 -13.05
CA ASN A 36 -5.16 7.06 -11.93
C ASN A 36 -6.50 6.41 -12.34
N VAL A 37 -6.42 5.42 -13.22
CA VAL A 37 -7.55 4.64 -13.69
C VAL A 37 -7.26 3.14 -13.63
N ARG A 38 -8.32 2.34 -13.54
CA ARG A 38 -8.27 0.89 -13.53
C ARG A 38 -9.36 0.29 -14.39
N VAL A 39 -9.14 -0.93 -14.84
CA VAL A 39 -10.17 -1.71 -15.54
C VAL A 39 -11.01 -2.48 -14.55
N ARG A 40 -12.32 -2.34 -14.62
CA ARG A 40 -13.28 -3.12 -13.82
C ARG A 40 -14.56 -3.36 -14.61
N ASN A 41 -15.05 -4.60 -14.58
CA ASN A 41 -16.33 -4.99 -15.23
C ASN A 41 -16.44 -4.54 -16.69
N SER A 42 -15.38 -4.72 -17.47
CA SER A 42 -15.27 -4.28 -18.87
C SER A 42 -15.35 -2.76 -19.09
N GLY A 43 -15.31 -1.96 -18.02
CA GLY A 43 -15.24 -0.50 -18.05
C GLY A 43 -13.89 0.02 -17.55
N ILE A 44 -13.71 1.33 -17.69
CA ILE A 44 -12.60 2.09 -17.10
C ILE A 44 -13.15 2.90 -15.94
N LYS A 45 -12.59 2.70 -14.77
CA LYS A 45 -12.99 3.39 -13.55
C LYS A 45 -11.82 4.21 -12.99
N LYS A 46 -12.11 5.40 -12.41
CA LYS A 46 -11.15 6.13 -11.58
C LYS A 46 -10.64 5.23 -10.47
N CYS A 47 -9.34 5.27 -10.16
CA CYS A 47 -8.80 4.68 -8.95
C CYS A 47 -9.41 5.36 -7.72
N ALA A 48 -9.70 4.60 -6.69
CA ALA A 48 -10.00 5.19 -5.39
C ALA A 48 -8.74 5.89 -4.84
N GLY A 49 -8.94 6.82 -3.93
CA GLY A 49 -7.89 7.63 -3.35
C GLY A 49 -7.11 6.94 -2.24
N PHE A 50 -6.47 7.76 -1.45
CA PHE A 50 -5.67 7.39 -0.29
C PHE A 50 -6.16 8.17 0.93
N GLU A 51 -6.11 7.53 2.09
CA GLU A 51 -6.43 8.15 3.37
C GLU A 51 -5.30 7.86 4.36
N GLU A 52 -4.87 8.87 5.10
CA GLU A 52 -3.87 8.69 6.15
C GLU A 52 -4.42 7.82 7.27
N VAL A 53 -3.64 6.81 7.66
CA VAL A 53 -3.94 5.91 8.79
C VAL A 53 -2.75 5.83 9.73
N PHE A 54 -2.99 5.37 10.96
CA PHE A 54 -1.96 5.29 11.99
C PHE A 54 -1.21 6.61 12.18
N ALA A 55 -1.98 7.71 12.26
CA ALA A 55 -1.44 9.03 12.57
C ALA A 55 -0.41 8.92 13.70
N SER A 56 0.71 9.63 13.59
CA SER A 56 1.74 9.65 14.63
C SER A 56 2.73 8.49 14.61
N CYS A 57 3.03 7.88 13.47
CA CYS A 57 4.21 7.01 13.41
C CYS A 57 5.45 7.79 13.88
N PRO A 58 6.15 7.34 14.95
CA PRO A 58 7.21 8.11 15.57
C PRO A 58 8.55 8.06 14.84
N ILE A 59 8.63 7.39 13.71
CA ILE A 59 9.81 7.26 12.87
C ILE A 59 9.44 7.40 11.39
N PRO A 60 10.37 7.79 10.50
CA PRO A 60 10.21 7.61 9.07
C PRO A 60 10.08 6.10 8.76
N PRO A 61 8.90 5.61 8.34
CA PRO A 61 8.72 4.19 8.10
C PRO A 61 9.24 3.81 6.72
N HIS A 62 10.35 3.09 6.65
CA HIS A 62 10.90 2.56 5.40
C HIS A 62 10.33 1.20 5.02
N HIS A 63 9.79 0.47 5.99
CA HIS A 63 9.22 -0.85 5.81
C HIS A 63 8.10 -1.08 6.81
N ILE A 64 6.95 -1.55 6.35
CA ILE A 64 5.82 -1.86 7.22
C ILE A 64 5.21 -3.20 6.84
N PHE A 65 4.91 -4.02 7.83
CA PHE A 65 4.24 -5.30 7.60
C PHE A 65 3.46 -5.72 8.85
N PRO A 66 2.38 -6.51 8.70
CA PRO A 66 1.61 -6.98 9.83
C PRO A 66 2.05 -8.35 10.30
N VAL A 67 1.73 -8.62 11.54
CA VAL A 67 1.70 -9.96 12.11
C VAL A 67 0.44 -10.10 12.95
N SER A 68 -0.08 -11.32 13.07
CA SER A 68 -1.27 -11.60 13.87
C SER A 68 -1.02 -12.77 14.81
N ASP A 69 -1.54 -12.66 16.01
CA ASP A 69 -1.57 -13.77 16.99
C ASP A 69 -2.95 -14.47 17.05
N GLY A 70 -3.81 -14.18 16.07
CA GLY A 70 -5.17 -14.71 15.99
C GLY A 70 -6.21 -13.89 16.76
N THR A 71 -5.77 -13.01 17.67
CA THR A 71 -6.65 -12.11 18.45
C THR A 71 -6.41 -10.65 18.11
N SER A 72 -5.19 -10.29 17.78
CA SER A 72 -4.79 -8.91 17.48
C SER A 72 -3.89 -8.87 16.27
N VAL A 73 -3.95 -7.78 15.53
CA VAL A 73 -3.03 -7.47 14.46
C VAL A 73 -2.05 -6.41 14.93
N TYR A 74 -0.80 -6.65 14.66
CA TYR A 74 0.31 -5.78 15.00
C TYR A 74 1.00 -5.35 13.71
N TRP A 75 1.22 -4.06 13.57
CA TRP A 75 1.93 -3.46 12.45
C TRP A 75 3.34 -3.08 12.86
N LEU A 76 4.34 -3.74 12.29
CA LEU A 76 5.72 -3.40 12.53
C LEU A 76 6.16 -2.35 11.51
N ALA A 77 6.62 -1.21 12.01
CA ALA A 77 7.23 -0.15 11.21
C ALA A 77 8.73 -0.11 11.49
N LEU A 78 9.52 -0.30 10.45
CA LEU A 78 10.98 -0.32 10.50
C LEU A 78 11.51 0.92 9.79
N GLY A 79 12.29 1.71 10.48
CA GLY A 79 12.99 2.88 9.95
C GLY A 79 14.47 2.61 9.76
N GLU A 80 15.26 3.67 9.56
CA GLU A 80 16.71 3.54 9.42
C GLU A 80 17.37 3.18 10.75
N GLU A 81 16.96 3.82 11.84
CA GLU A 81 17.59 3.68 13.15
C GLU A 81 16.76 2.89 14.16
N LYS A 82 15.44 2.93 14.05
CA LYS A 82 14.52 2.40 15.07
C LYS A 82 13.40 1.57 14.48
N ALA A 83 12.79 0.75 15.32
CA ALA A 83 11.64 -0.09 15.02
C ALA A 83 10.50 0.15 16.01
N TYR A 84 9.29 0.21 15.49
CA TYR A 84 8.08 0.42 16.27
C TYR A 84 7.00 -0.59 15.89
N VAL A 85 6.09 -0.83 16.82
CA VAL A 85 4.90 -1.64 16.58
C VAL A 85 3.65 -0.85 16.94
N PHE A 86 2.64 -0.94 16.09
CA PHE A 86 1.29 -0.43 16.34
C PHE A 86 0.36 -1.62 16.54
N LYS A 87 -0.37 -1.64 17.65
CA LYS A 87 -1.39 -2.65 17.90
C LYS A 87 -2.74 -2.10 17.43
N ASN A 88 -3.42 -2.78 16.50
CA ASN A 88 -4.83 -2.54 16.23
C ASN A 88 -5.61 -2.74 17.53
N GLN A 89 -6.66 -2.03 17.78
CA GLN A 89 -7.46 -2.08 19.02
C GLN A 89 -6.80 -1.38 20.23
N GLY A 90 -6.95 -0.03 20.28
CA GLY A 90 -6.70 0.76 21.50
C GLY A 90 -5.24 0.95 21.89
N GLY A 91 -4.30 0.63 21.02
CA GLY A 91 -2.88 0.86 21.22
C GLY A 91 -2.36 2.04 20.41
N GLY A 92 -1.30 2.68 20.90
CA GLY A 92 -0.47 3.59 20.14
C GLY A 92 0.78 2.87 19.63
N TRP A 93 1.68 3.63 19.05
CA TRP A 93 3.00 3.15 18.66
C TRP A 93 3.84 2.82 19.89
N THR A 94 4.45 1.65 19.91
CA THR A 94 5.37 1.21 20.96
C THR A 94 6.74 0.94 20.34
N ASN A 95 7.78 1.48 20.94
CA ASN A 95 9.15 1.24 20.50
C ASN A 95 9.58 -0.19 20.79
N ILE A 96 9.97 -0.94 19.75
CA ILE A 96 10.50 -2.32 19.83
C ILE A 96 11.95 -2.40 19.38
N THR A 97 12.65 -1.30 19.21
CA THR A 97 14.08 -1.27 18.85
C THR A 97 14.89 -2.16 19.79
N ARG A 98 15.85 -2.90 19.25
CA ARG A 98 16.77 -3.76 20.04
C ARG A 98 17.43 -3.00 21.18
N GLN A 99 17.79 -3.72 22.25
CA GLN A 99 18.44 -3.13 23.43
C GLN A 99 19.72 -3.87 23.81
N THR A 100 20.67 -3.11 24.32
CA THR A 100 21.83 -3.65 25.03
C THR A 100 21.88 -3.03 26.41
N THR A 101 21.92 -3.85 27.45
CA THR A 101 21.92 -3.40 28.87
C THR A 101 20.78 -2.42 29.23
N GLY A 102 19.59 -2.60 28.61
CA GLY A 102 18.40 -1.77 28.87
C GLY A 102 18.32 -0.45 28.10
N ALA A 103 19.32 -0.12 27.29
CA ALA A 103 19.30 1.04 26.42
C ALA A 103 19.03 0.63 24.95
N ASP A 104 18.24 1.43 24.22
CA ASP A 104 17.99 1.19 22.81
C ASP A 104 19.29 1.37 22.00
N VAL A 105 19.52 0.44 21.07
CA VAL A 105 20.64 0.49 20.13
C VAL A 105 20.09 0.72 18.74
N ASN A 106 20.45 1.86 18.14
CA ASN A 106 20.02 2.22 16.80
C ASN A 106 20.53 1.20 15.77
N TYR A 107 19.73 1.01 14.73
CA TYR A 107 20.15 0.29 13.51
C TYR A 107 20.99 1.21 12.64
N THR A 108 21.68 0.62 11.66
CA THR A 108 22.52 1.33 10.69
C THR A 108 22.03 1.12 9.26
N THR A 109 20.73 0.92 9.12
CA THR A 109 20.07 0.65 7.83
C THR A 109 20.40 1.75 6.82
N SER A 110 20.68 1.37 5.58
CA SER A 110 20.74 2.34 4.49
C SER A 110 19.42 2.37 3.72
N GLU A 111 19.05 3.53 3.22
CA GLU A 111 17.84 3.69 2.40
C GLU A 111 17.82 2.79 1.16
N GLU A 112 18.98 2.54 0.53
CA GLU A 112 19.06 1.70 -0.67
C GLU A 112 18.95 0.21 -0.37
N GLU A 113 19.53 -0.26 0.73
CA GLU A 113 19.49 -1.68 1.09
C GLU A 113 18.12 -2.04 1.70
N GLY A 114 17.54 -1.14 2.50
CA GLY A 114 16.25 -1.31 3.13
C GLY A 114 16.13 -2.58 3.98
N TRP A 115 14.92 -2.91 4.37
CA TRP A 115 14.62 -4.10 5.16
C TRP A 115 14.11 -5.26 4.28
N SER A 116 14.36 -6.48 4.71
CA SER A 116 13.69 -7.70 4.27
C SER A 116 13.08 -8.38 5.50
N HIS A 117 11.91 -8.96 5.35
CA HIS A 117 11.25 -9.69 6.44
C HIS A 117 10.67 -11.01 5.96
N THR A 118 10.37 -11.84 6.92
CA THR A 118 9.59 -13.07 6.77
C THR A 118 8.92 -13.44 8.09
N ILE A 119 7.95 -14.35 8.05
CA ILE A 119 7.33 -14.94 9.23
C ILE A 119 7.56 -16.44 9.17
N ILE A 120 8.14 -17.01 10.22
CA ILE A 120 8.32 -18.44 10.35
C ILE A 120 7.68 -18.94 11.63
N GLY A 121 6.81 -19.94 11.53
CA GLY A 121 6.13 -20.49 12.70
C GLY A 121 5.40 -19.44 13.57
N GLY A 122 4.97 -18.32 13.00
CA GLY A 122 4.37 -17.20 13.75
C GLY A 122 5.40 -16.27 14.40
N VAL A 123 6.68 -16.36 14.07
CA VAL A 123 7.72 -15.46 14.55
C VAL A 123 8.20 -14.57 13.38
N PRO A 124 8.06 -13.24 13.46
CA PRO A 124 8.60 -12.35 12.46
C PRO A 124 10.13 -12.23 12.61
N VAL A 125 10.81 -12.38 11.49
CA VAL A 125 12.26 -12.27 11.36
C VAL A 125 12.57 -11.24 10.29
N MET A 126 13.57 -10.40 10.52
CA MET A 126 13.91 -9.29 9.62
C MET A 126 15.41 -9.01 9.58
N THR A 127 15.89 -8.49 8.47
CA THR A 127 17.28 -8.08 8.25
C THR A 127 17.36 -6.80 7.43
N ASN A 128 18.38 -6.00 7.66
CA ASN A 128 18.66 -4.75 6.94
C ASN A 128 20.01 -4.75 6.21
N PHE A 129 20.72 -5.88 6.18
CA PHE A 129 22.07 -6.04 5.60
C PHE A 129 23.16 -5.14 6.21
N ARG A 130 22.91 -4.53 7.36
CA ARG A 130 23.88 -3.69 8.08
C ARG A 130 24.07 -4.15 9.53
N ASP A 131 23.05 -4.78 10.06
CA ASP A 131 23.01 -5.34 11.40
C ASP A 131 22.67 -6.84 11.31
N PRO A 132 23.03 -7.68 12.29
CA PRO A 132 22.62 -9.08 12.33
C PRO A 132 21.10 -9.21 12.24
N PRO A 133 20.59 -10.30 11.62
CA PRO A 133 19.14 -10.52 11.56
C PRO A 133 18.49 -10.47 12.94
N GLN A 134 17.32 -9.87 13.00
CA GLN A 134 16.53 -9.67 14.23
C GLN A 134 15.26 -10.49 14.17
N PHE A 135 14.69 -10.82 15.33
CA PHE A 135 13.34 -11.37 15.43
C PHE A 135 12.56 -10.73 16.56
N TRP A 136 11.23 -10.80 16.46
CA TRP A 136 10.34 -10.36 17.52
C TRP A 136 9.78 -11.57 18.24
N ALA A 137 10.23 -11.77 19.49
CA ALA A 137 9.89 -12.95 20.27
C ALA A 137 8.41 -12.98 20.66
N THR A 138 7.83 -14.16 20.64
CA THR A 138 6.48 -14.44 21.13
C THR A 138 6.52 -15.32 22.38
N ALA A 139 5.50 -15.22 23.22
CA ALA A 139 5.31 -16.13 24.33
C ALA A 139 4.14 -17.09 24.01
N GLY A 140 4.47 -18.30 23.52
CA GLY A 140 3.46 -19.27 23.09
C GLY A 140 2.58 -18.81 21.93
N GLY A 141 3.14 -17.99 21.03
CA GLY A 141 2.42 -17.43 19.86
C GLY A 141 1.73 -16.09 20.13
N VAL A 142 1.76 -15.57 21.35
CA VAL A 142 1.16 -14.27 21.68
C VAL A 142 2.24 -13.19 21.66
N TYR A 143 1.95 -12.07 20.98
CA TYR A 143 2.86 -10.93 20.94
C TYR A 143 2.62 -9.97 22.11
N ALA A 144 3.70 -9.41 22.62
CA ALA A 144 3.65 -8.36 23.62
C ALA A 144 4.37 -7.10 23.11
N THR A 145 3.67 -5.98 23.02
CA THR A 145 4.22 -4.71 22.49
C THR A 145 5.42 -4.19 23.26
N ALA A 146 5.57 -4.58 24.54
CA ALA A 146 6.73 -4.24 25.35
C ALA A 146 7.99 -5.06 25.01
N THR A 147 7.86 -6.17 24.26
CA THR A 147 8.99 -7.01 23.86
C THR A 147 9.82 -6.29 22.80
N LYS A 148 11.13 -6.25 23.00
CA LYS A 148 12.07 -5.66 22.05
C LYS A 148 12.48 -6.66 21.00
N LEU A 149 12.94 -6.15 19.84
CA LEU A 149 13.64 -6.95 18.87
C LEU A 149 14.96 -7.45 19.45
N VAL A 150 15.31 -8.68 19.15
CA VAL A 150 16.55 -9.31 19.56
C VAL A 150 17.25 -9.94 18.35
N GLU A 151 18.56 -10.08 18.44
CA GLU A 151 19.32 -10.77 17.41
C GLU A 151 18.84 -12.21 17.26
N LEU A 152 18.83 -12.71 16.02
CA LEU A 152 18.38 -14.05 15.70
C LEU A 152 19.20 -15.08 16.48
N SER A 153 18.52 -15.89 17.26
CA SER A 153 19.18 -16.89 18.12
C SER A 153 20.05 -17.83 17.29
N ASN A 154 21.27 -18.06 17.81
CA ASN A 154 22.25 -18.94 17.17
C ASN A 154 22.63 -18.56 15.73
N TRP A 155 22.43 -17.30 15.35
CA TRP A 155 23.09 -16.73 14.18
C TRP A 155 24.61 -16.83 14.36
N GLU A 156 25.37 -17.16 13.32
CA GLU A 156 26.76 -17.61 13.44
C GLU A 156 27.68 -16.61 14.15
N ALA A 157 27.72 -15.38 13.67
CA ALA A 157 28.48 -14.31 14.29
C ALA A 157 27.75 -12.98 14.15
N SER A 158 27.88 -12.10 15.13
CA SER A 158 27.30 -10.75 15.08
C SER A 158 27.83 -9.90 13.92
N ALA A 159 28.95 -10.31 13.31
CA ALA A 159 29.54 -9.66 12.15
C ALA A 159 29.06 -10.26 10.81
N ASP A 160 28.28 -11.32 10.85
CA ASP A 160 27.74 -11.95 9.64
C ASP A 160 26.36 -11.35 9.33
N LEU A 161 26.17 -10.99 8.06
CA LEU A 161 25.00 -10.27 7.58
C LEU A 161 24.36 -11.03 6.42
N CYS A 162 23.07 -10.84 6.17
CA CYS A 162 22.42 -11.33 4.97
C CYS A 162 21.54 -10.24 4.34
N LYS A 163 21.53 -10.16 3.02
CA LYS A 163 20.81 -9.15 2.27
C LYS A 163 19.29 -9.36 2.31
N SER A 164 18.87 -10.61 2.21
CA SER A 164 17.46 -11.00 2.30
C SER A 164 17.32 -12.25 3.17
N ILE A 165 16.25 -12.32 3.94
CA ILE A 165 15.86 -13.47 4.75
C ILE A 165 14.42 -13.85 4.45
N LYS A 166 14.18 -15.13 4.17
CA LYS A 166 12.86 -15.66 3.79
C LYS A 166 12.61 -16.98 4.48
N SER A 167 11.34 -17.32 4.67
CA SER A 167 10.93 -18.64 5.14
C SER A 167 10.63 -19.56 3.96
N PHE A 168 11.02 -20.81 4.07
CA PHE A 168 10.62 -21.87 3.17
C PHE A 168 10.34 -23.12 3.97
N LYS A 169 9.09 -23.59 3.97
CA LYS A 169 8.61 -24.64 4.85
C LYS A 169 8.92 -24.31 6.33
N THR A 170 9.70 -25.13 7.00
CA THR A 170 10.13 -24.94 8.39
C THR A 170 11.53 -24.31 8.51
N PHE A 171 12.15 -23.91 7.43
CA PHE A 171 13.50 -23.36 7.39
C PHE A 171 13.50 -21.84 7.16
N LEU A 172 14.47 -21.16 7.74
CA LEU A 172 14.85 -19.80 7.31
C LEU A 172 15.96 -19.91 6.26
N ILE A 173 15.81 -19.13 5.20
CA ILE A 173 16.76 -19.05 4.09
C ILE A 173 17.37 -17.66 4.10
N ALA A 174 18.68 -17.57 4.33
CA ALA A 174 19.46 -16.36 4.23
C ALA A 174 20.15 -16.30 2.85
N LEU A 175 20.03 -15.17 2.19
CA LEU A 175 20.47 -14.94 0.82
C LEU A 175 21.47 -13.81 0.75
N ASN A 176 22.54 -13.98 -0.03
CA ASN A 176 23.60 -13.00 -0.23
C ASN A 176 24.22 -12.60 1.10
N MET A 177 25.20 -13.38 1.51
CA MET A 177 25.83 -13.28 2.82
C MET A 177 27.04 -12.36 2.79
N ASP A 178 27.30 -11.71 3.92
CA ASP A 178 28.55 -11.03 4.22
C ASP A 178 29.11 -11.64 5.52
N ARG A 179 30.25 -12.30 5.47
CA ARG A 179 30.87 -12.98 6.62
C ARG A 179 32.07 -12.18 7.11
N SER A 180 31.89 -11.53 8.24
CA SER A 180 32.98 -10.73 8.85
C SER A 180 33.60 -9.75 7.85
N THR A 181 32.77 -9.06 7.06
CA THR A 181 33.14 -8.12 5.98
C THR A 181 33.62 -8.73 4.66
N VAL A 182 33.63 -10.06 4.52
CA VAL A 182 33.93 -10.73 3.24
C VAL A 182 32.60 -11.06 2.54
N PRO A 183 32.34 -10.49 1.35
CA PRO A 183 31.08 -10.71 0.64
C PRO A 183 31.03 -12.11 -0.01
N TYR A 184 29.90 -12.79 0.17
CA TYR A 184 29.50 -14.03 -0.49
C TYR A 184 28.15 -13.82 -1.20
N PRO A 185 28.12 -13.03 -2.28
CA PRO A 185 26.87 -12.58 -2.88
C PRO A 185 26.09 -13.69 -3.60
N LYS A 186 26.67 -14.85 -3.77
CA LYS A 186 26.06 -16.02 -4.43
C LYS A 186 25.71 -17.13 -3.43
N LEU A 187 25.90 -16.90 -2.14
CA LEU A 187 25.69 -17.88 -1.10
C LEU A 187 24.23 -17.92 -0.68
N VAL A 188 23.66 -19.11 -0.63
CA VAL A 188 22.39 -19.45 0.01
C VAL A 188 22.72 -20.23 1.27
N LYS A 189 22.26 -19.78 2.43
CA LYS A 189 22.41 -20.48 3.69
C LYS A 189 21.04 -20.74 4.30
N TRP A 190 20.85 -21.89 4.88
CA TRP A 190 19.59 -22.25 5.54
C TRP A 190 19.82 -22.76 6.96
N SER A 191 18.85 -22.50 7.81
CA SER A 191 18.83 -22.94 9.19
C SER A 191 18.44 -24.42 9.31
N ASN A 192 18.52 -24.97 10.50
CA ASN A 192 17.77 -26.18 10.81
C ASN A 192 16.25 -25.86 10.91
N GLU A 193 15.44 -26.90 11.01
CA GLU A 193 13.98 -26.74 11.17
C GLU A 193 13.63 -25.88 12.40
N ALA A 194 12.73 -24.94 12.20
CA ALA A 194 12.16 -24.12 13.26
C ALA A 194 10.96 -24.82 13.90
N ALA A 195 10.85 -24.72 15.20
CA ALA A 195 9.66 -25.13 15.93
C ALA A 195 8.56 -24.07 15.82
N SER A 196 7.32 -24.45 16.10
CA SER A 196 6.20 -23.50 16.20
C SER A 196 6.50 -22.44 17.26
N HIS A 197 6.27 -21.16 16.90
CA HIS A 197 6.47 -19.99 17.76
C HIS A 197 7.90 -19.79 18.27
N ALA A 198 8.88 -20.35 17.59
CA ALA A 198 10.29 -20.19 17.93
C ALA A 198 11.17 -20.01 16.69
N PRO A 199 12.24 -19.22 16.78
CA PRO A 199 13.25 -19.18 15.70
C PRO A 199 14.02 -20.50 15.63
N PRO A 200 14.71 -20.78 14.50
CA PRO A 200 15.57 -21.93 14.35
C PRO A 200 16.66 -21.98 15.44
N THR A 201 17.08 -23.18 15.81
CA THR A 201 18.07 -23.38 16.90
C THR A 201 19.51 -23.53 16.41
N SER A 202 19.76 -23.65 15.11
CA SER A 202 21.12 -23.77 14.54
C SER A 202 21.20 -23.26 13.11
N TRP A 203 22.36 -22.73 12.77
CA TRP A 203 22.79 -22.36 11.43
C TRP A 203 24.11 -23.05 11.05
N ASP A 204 24.62 -23.93 11.93
CA ASP A 204 25.91 -24.62 11.78
C ASP A 204 25.80 -25.76 10.76
N GLU A 205 26.38 -25.54 9.59
CA GLU A 205 26.48 -26.54 8.50
C GLU A 205 27.46 -27.66 8.79
N ALA A 206 28.34 -27.49 9.77
CA ALA A 206 29.29 -28.51 10.17
C ALA A 206 28.71 -29.53 11.18
N ASP A 207 27.57 -29.20 11.82
CA ASP A 207 26.90 -30.12 12.73
C ASP A 207 26.03 -31.13 11.95
N ALA A 208 26.57 -32.31 11.70
CA ALA A 208 25.86 -33.38 11.00
C ALA A 208 24.58 -33.88 11.68
N THR A 209 24.24 -33.41 12.89
CA THR A 209 22.99 -33.71 13.58
C THR A 209 21.88 -32.71 13.29
N LYS A 210 22.18 -31.65 12.52
CA LYS A 210 21.30 -30.59 12.11
C LYS A 210 21.07 -30.59 10.61
N ASP A 211 19.94 -30.05 10.20
CA ASP A 211 19.61 -29.91 8.79
C ASP A 211 20.11 -28.57 8.19
N ALA A 212 20.81 -27.76 8.98
CA ALA A 212 21.42 -26.52 8.53
C ALA A 212 22.47 -26.77 7.45
N GLY A 213 22.62 -25.83 6.52
CA GLY A 213 23.61 -25.98 5.47
C GLY A 213 23.69 -24.74 4.58
N GLU A 214 24.57 -24.84 3.56
CA GLU A 214 24.79 -23.75 2.62
C GLU A 214 25.12 -24.27 1.22
N TYR A 215 24.87 -23.42 0.23
CA TYR A 215 25.22 -23.71 -1.16
C TYR A 215 25.54 -22.44 -1.95
N GLU A 216 26.61 -22.42 -2.70
CA GLU A 216 27.00 -21.31 -3.56
C GLU A 216 26.49 -21.51 -4.99
N LEU A 217 25.67 -20.56 -5.50
CA LEU A 217 25.17 -20.56 -6.87
C LEU A 217 26.18 -19.92 -7.82
N ALA A 218 27.31 -20.61 -8.05
CA ALA A 218 28.45 -20.10 -8.79
C ALA A 218 28.31 -20.20 -10.32
N ASP A 219 27.34 -20.97 -10.84
CA ASP A 219 27.17 -21.24 -12.28
C ASP A 219 26.82 -19.99 -13.10
N THR A 220 26.27 -18.96 -12.48
CA THR A 220 25.97 -17.68 -13.11
C THR A 220 26.70 -16.52 -12.40
N PRO A 221 27.13 -15.47 -13.12
CA PRO A 221 27.99 -14.43 -12.58
C PRO A 221 27.28 -13.50 -11.60
N GLY A 222 25.98 -13.28 -11.76
CA GLY A 222 25.21 -12.29 -11.01
C GLY A 222 25.04 -12.61 -9.52
N ASP A 223 24.72 -11.59 -8.74
CA ASP A 223 24.48 -11.67 -7.31
C ASP A 223 23.04 -12.10 -7.00
N ILE A 224 22.84 -12.79 -5.88
CA ILE A 224 21.50 -13.06 -5.37
C ILE A 224 20.91 -11.77 -4.82
N ILE A 225 19.72 -11.44 -5.25
CA ILE A 225 19.01 -10.21 -4.85
C ILE A 225 17.90 -10.53 -3.85
N ASP A 226 17.03 -11.51 -4.15
CA ASP A 226 15.90 -11.88 -3.31
C ASP A 226 15.45 -13.32 -3.57
N GLY A 227 14.45 -13.78 -2.82
CA GLY A 227 13.83 -15.09 -3.02
C GLY A 227 12.42 -15.12 -2.48
N LEU A 228 11.59 -16.03 -3.02
CA LEU A 228 10.22 -16.20 -2.57
C LEU A 228 9.75 -17.63 -2.84
N GLN A 229 8.94 -18.18 -1.96
CA GLN A 229 8.33 -19.49 -2.13
C GLN A 229 7.29 -19.46 -3.25
N LEU A 230 7.28 -20.48 -4.10
CA LEU A 230 6.29 -20.72 -5.14
C LEU A 230 5.82 -22.18 -5.05
N GLY A 231 4.65 -22.37 -4.47
CA GLY A 231 4.13 -23.71 -4.19
C GLY A 231 5.07 -24.52 -3.31
N GLU A 232 5.52 -25.67 -3.81
CA GLU A 232 6.45 -26.57 -3.10
C GLU A 232 7.93 -26.26 -3.34
N SER A 233 8.23 -25.24 -4.12
CA SER A 233 9.58 -24.81 -4.47
C SER A 233 9.88 -23.42 -3.92
N PHE A 234 11.16 -23.10 -3.80
CA PHE A 234 11.62 -21.75 -3.47
C PHE A 234 12.37 -21.18 -4.68
N MET A 235 11.96 -20.01 -5.15
CA MET A 235 12.60 -19.33 -6.27
C MET A 235 13.63 -18.36 -5.76
N ILE A 236 14.87 -18.49 -6.24
CA ILE A 236 15.97 -17.59 -5.92
C ILE A 236 16.20 -16.70 -7.14
N TYR A 237 16.09 -15.41 -6.93
CA TYR A 237 16.25 -14.39 -7.96
C TYR A 237 17.62 -13.74 -7.84
N LYS A 238 18.40 -13.87 -8.90
CA LYS A 238 19.66 -13.15 -9.08
C LYS A 238 19.43 -11.93 -9.98
N ASP A 239 20.42 -11.10 -10.11
CA ASP A 239 20.37 -9.94 -11.00
C ASP A 239 20.44 -10.32 -12.50
N ASP A 240 20.84 -11.54 -12.82
CA ASP A 240 21.01 -12.08 -14.19
C ASP A 240 20.32 -13.44 -14.42
N ALA A 241 19.87 -14.13 -13.37
CA ALA A 241 19.39 -15.51 -13.47
C ALA A 241 18.32 -15.82 -12.40
N ILE A 242 17.63 -16.95 -12.58
CA ILE A 242 16.65 -17.46 -11.62
C ILE A 242 16.90 -18.93 -11.40
N TYR A 243 16.97 -19.33 -10.12
CA TYR A 243 17.14 -20.71 -9.67
C TYR A 243 15.90 -21.21 -8.95
N ILE A 244 15.72 -22.54 -9.00
CA ILE A 244 14.72 -23.26 -8.21
C ILE A 244 15.46 -24.04 -7.13
N MET A 245 15.04 -23.88 -5.90
CA MET A 245 15.45 -24.69 -4.76
C MET A 245 14.29 -25.58 -4.34
N ASN A 246 14.52 -26.91 -4.28
CA ASN A 246 13.51 -27.88 -3.88
C ASN A 246 13.98 -28.62 -2.62
N TYR A 247 13.03 -28.86 -1.70
CA TYR A 247 13.28 -29.73 -0.56
C TYR A 247 13.31 -31.20 -1.00
N ILE A 248 14.39 -31.89 -0.71
CA ILE A 248 14.59 -33.31 -1.05
C ILE A 248 14.84 -34.19 0.16
N GLY A 249 14.99 -33.60 1.35
CA GLY A 249 15.28 -34.32 2.59
C GLY A 249 16.75 -34.77 2.70
N THR A 250 17.02 -35.46 3.81
CA THR A 250 18.37 -35.93 4.13
C THR A 250 18.91 -36.91 3.07
N PRO A 251 20.22 -36.89 2.76
CA PRO A 251 21.28 -36.13 3.44
C PRO A 251 21.53 -34.71 2.88
N PHE A 252 20.92 -34.31 1.79
CA PHE A 252 21.24 -33.04 1.11
C PHE A 252 20.28 -31.89 1.36
N ILE A 253 19.17 -32.12 2.08
CA ILE A 253 18.10 -31.19 2.45
C ILE A 253 17.50 -30.46 1.24
N PHE A 254 18.29 -29.71 0.48
CA PHE A 254 17.83 -28.97 -0.71
C PHE A 254 18.63 -29.33 -1.97
N SER A 255 17.96 -29.25 -3.11
CA SER A 255 18.55 -29.31 -4.44
C SER A 255 18.35 -28.01 -5.18
N PHE A 256 19.31 -27.62 -6.02
CA PHE A 256 19.29 -26.37 -6.77
C PHE A 256 19.32 -26.66 -8.27
N ARG A 257 18.48 -25.93 -9.02
CA ARG A 257 18.42 -26.05 -10.47
C ARG A 257 18.24 -24.67 -11.11
N LEU A 258 19.03 -24.38 -12.13
CA LEU A 258 18.87 -23.18 -12.94
C LEU A 258 17.56 -23.23 -13.74
N LEU A 259 16.71 -22.21 -13.61
CA LEU A 259 15.48 -22.04 -14.38
C LEU A 259 15.69 -21.15 -15.60
N SER A 260 16.35 -20.01 -15.39
CA SER A 260 16.66 -19.05 -16.47
C SER A 260 18.05 -18.45 -16.27
N PRO A 261 18.91 -18.49 -17.29
CA PRO A 261 20.23 -17.90 -17.24
C PRO A 261 20.32 -16.45 -17.74
N THR A 262 19.18 -15.83 -18.11
CA THR A 262 19.18 -14.52 -18.82
C THR A 262 18.17 -13.53 -18.29
N VAL A 263 17.32 -13.93 -17.35
CA VAL A 263 16.29 -13.06 -16.77
C VAL A 263 16.56 -12.96 -15.28
N GLY A 264 16.78 -11.76 -14.80
CA GLY A 264 16.98 -11.46 -13.39
C GLY A 264 15.98 -10.42 -12.86
N ILE A 265 16.01 -10.22 -11.54
CA ILE A 265 15.19 -9.25 -10.83
C ILE A 265 15.85 -7.87 -10.80
N LEU A 266 15.06 -6.81 -10.73
CA LEU A 266 15.56 -5.43 -10.72
C LEU A 266 16.18 -5.06 -9.37
N ALA A 267 15.47 -5.32 -8.26
CA ALA A 267 15.88 -4.98 -6.92
C ALA A 267 15.22 -5.91 -5.89
N LYS A 268 15.63 -5.78 -4.62
CA LYS A 268 15.00 -6.46 -3.48
C LYS A 268 13.53 -6.03 -3.35
N ASN A 269 12.66 -6.93 -2.93
CA ASN A 269 11.21 -6.71 -2.83
C ASN A 269 10.49 -6.48 -4.18
N CYS A 270 11.15 -6.74 -5.29
CA CYS A 270 10.57 -6.66 -6.64
C CYS A 270 9.91 -7.96 -7.11
N VAL A 271 9.60 -8.88 -6.21
CA VAL A 271 8.85 -10.10 -6.47
C VAL A 271 7.72 -10.26 -5.48
N SER A 272 6.54 -10.61 -5.99
CA SER A 272 5.34 -10.90 -5.19
C SER A 272 4.55 -12.05 -5.78
N GLU A 273 3.87 -12.78 -4.92
CA GLU A 273 3.00 -13.89 -5.31
C GLU A 273 1.64 -13.39 -5.79
N PHE A 274 1.07 -14.04 -6.80
CA PHE A 274 -0.32 -13.92 -7.21
C PHE A 274 -0.93 -15.31 -7.46
N SER A 275 -2.20 -15.39 -7.78
CA SER A 275 -2.95 -16.66 -7.93
C SER A 275 -2.41 -17.63 -9.00
N GLY A 276 -1.38 -17.31 -9.73
CA GLY A 276 -0.84 -18.16 -10.80
C GLY A 276 0.67 -18.29 -10.78
N GLY A 277 1.34 -17.68 -9.82
CA GLY A 277 2.79 -17.68 -9.79
C GLY A 277 3.40 -16.43 -9.15
N HIS A 278 4.61 -16.11 -9.54
CA HIS A 278 5.25 -14.86 -9.16
C HIS A 278 5.12 -13.81 -10.26
N PHE A 279 4.79 -12.61 -9.84
CA PHE A 279 4.93 -11.38 -10.61
C PHE A 279 6.21 -10.68 -10.13
N PHE A 280 7.13 -10.38 -11.03
CA PHE A 280 8.37 -9.73 -10.64
C PHE A 280 8.82 -8.66 -11.63
N PHE A 281 9.41 -7.60 -11.07
CA PHE A 281 9.98 -6.51 -11.83
C PHE A 281 11.44 -6.86 -12.16
N GLY A 282 11.69 -7.14 -13.42
CA GLY A 282 13.03 -7.41 -13.94
C GLY A 282 13.69 -6.16 -14.54
N LYS A 283 14.93 -6.30 -14.98
CA LYS A 283 15.72 -5.18 -15.54
C LYS A 283 15.21 -4.66 -16.89
N THR A 284 14.50 -5.46 -17.65
CA THR A 284 14.07 -5.13 -19.02
C THR A 284 12.59 -5.26 -19.28
N ASN A 285 11.87 -5.88 -18.37
CA ASN A 285 10.43 -6.10 -18.44
C ASN A 285 9.88 -6.42 -17.05
N ILE A 286 8.58 -6.42 -16.89
CA ILE A 286 7.89 -7.10 -15.80
C ILE A 286 7.58 -8.51 -16.29
N TYR A 287 7.79 -9.50 -15.45
CA TYR A 287 7.69 -10.92 -15.82
C TYR A 287 6.74 -11.68 -14.92
N LEU A 288 6.19 -12.75 -15.48
CA LEU A 288 5.43 -13.77 -14.77
C LEU A 288 6.23 -15.06 -14.73
N ASN A 289 6.35 -15.66 -13.55
CA ASN A 289 7.03 -16.93 -13.34
C ASN A 289 6.07 -17.94 -12.70
N ASN A 290 5.75 -19.02 -13.39
CA ASN A 290 4.88 -20.08 -12.90
C ASN A 290 5.64 -21.31 -12.36
N GLY A 291 6.96 -21.18 -12.14
CA GLY A 291 7.85 -22.26 -11.70
C GLY A 291 8.39 -23.14 -12.82
N GLN A 292 7.88 -23.02 -14.05
CA GLN A 292 8.34 -23.76 -15.22
C GLN A 292 8.78 -22.84 -16.34
N THR A 293 8.07 -21.75 -16.56
CA THR A 293 8.30 -20.79 -17.62
C THR A 293 8.29 -19.36 -17.08
N ILE A 294 9.08 -18.50 -17.71
CA ILE A 294 9.10 -17.07 -17.46
C ILE A 294 8.61 -16.37 -18.72
N SER A 295 7.59 -15.56 -18.58
CA SER A 295 6.99 -14.82 -19.68
C SER A 295 6.98 -13.31 -19.42
N PRO A 296 7.37 -12.49 -20.41
CA PRO A 296 7.30 -11.03 -20.28
C PRO A 296 5.84 -10.55 -20.33
N LEU A 297 5.50 -9.57 -19.49
CA LEU A 297 4.15 -9.03 -19.38
C LEU A 297 3.94 -7.76 -20.19
N LEU A 298 4.93 -6.86 -20.24
CA LEU A 298 4.79 -5.54 -20.84
C LEU A 298 5.09 -5.49 -22.35
N THR A 299 5.30 -6.63 -22.99
CA THR A 299 5.64 -6.68 -24.42
C THR A 299 4.56 -5.98 -25.25
N ASP A 300 5.00 -5.03 -26.09
CA ASP A 300 4.15 -4.24 -26.99
C ASP A 300 2.99 -3.48 -26.34
N ARG A 301 3.08 -3.20 -25.02
CA ARG A 301 2.03 -2.50 -24.29
C ARG A 301 2.52 -1.21 -23.63
N MET A 302 3.30 -1.32 -22.56
CA MET A 302 3.71 -0.20 -21.71
C MET A 302 5.20 -0.24 -21.35
N ARG A 303 6.00 -1.05 -22.03
CA ARG A 303 7.40 -1.25 -21.69
C ARG A 303 8.20 0.06 -21.79
N ARG A 304 7.98 0.83 -22.85
CA ARG A 304 8.66 2.11 -23.04
C ARG A 304 8.28 3.12 -21.96
N GLU A 305 6.98 3.23 -21.68
CA GLU A 305 6.47 4.14 -20.65
C GLU A 305 7.11 3.88 -19.28
N VAL A 306 7.29 2.62 -18.89
CA VAL A 306 7.88 2.25 -17.61
C VAL A 306 9.39 2.48 -17.61
N PHE A 307 10.11 1.93 -18.59
CA PHE A 307 11.57 1.88 -18.55
C PHE A 307 12.26 3.16 -19.05
N GLU A 308 11.60 4.00 -19.84
CA GLU A 308 12.09 5.33 -20.18
C GLU A 308 11.91 6.33 -19.02
N ASN A 309 10.92 6.10 -18.13
CA ASN A 309 10.65 6.96 -16.98
C ASN A 309 11.30 6.45 -15.69
N LEU A 310 11.70 5.18 -15.62
CA LEU A 310 12.36 4.61 -14.42
C LEU A 310 13.64 5.38 -14.12
N ASP A 311 13.77 5.86 -12.88
CA ASP A 311 14.97 6.57 -12.43
C ASP A 311 16.16 5.62 -12.29
N GLY A 312 17.25 5.92 -13.01
CA GLY A 312 18.44 5.05 -13.07
C GLY A 312 19.29 5.04 -11.82
N ASP A 313 19.17 6.04 -10.96
CA ASP A 313 19.91 6.14 -9.70
C ASP A 313 19.13 5.52 -8.53
N ASN A 314 17.80 5.61 -8.57
CA ASN A 314 16.92 5.23 -7.47
C ASN A 314 16.12 3.92 -7.71
N PHE A 315 16.35 3.20 -8.81
CA PHE A 315 15.60 1.99 -9.17
C PHE A 315 15.61 0.90 -8.08
N LYS A 316 16.63 0.87 -7.21
CA LYS A 316 16.73 -0.10 -6.11
C LYS A 316 15.61 0.04 -5.08
N ARG A 317 14.92 1.17 -5.05
CA ARG A 317 13.76 1.42 -4.19
C ARG A 317 12.44 0.94 -4.79
N SER A 318 12.46 0.39 -6.00
CA SER A 318 11.30 -0.24 -6.62
C SER A 318 10.87 -1.49 -5.84
N PHE A 319 9.58 -1.78 -5.88
CA PHE A 319 9.01 -2.97 -5.24
C PHE A 319 7.74 -3.41 -5.95
N THR A 320 7.30 -4.63 -5.69
CA THR A 320 6.03 -5.15 -6.17
C THR A 320 5.11 -5.52 -5.04
N VAL A 321 3.82 -5.53 -5.32
CA VAL A 321 2.80 -5.80 -4.32
C VAL A 321 1.51 -6.30 -4.93
N ALA A 322 0.78 -7.17 -4.21
CA ALA A 322 -0.49 -7.73 -4.61
C ALA A 322 -1.67 -7.07 -3.88
N ASP A 323 -2.69 -6.67 -4.64
CA ASP A 323 -4.03 -6.37 -4.12
C ASP A 323 -4.97 -7.53 -4.51
N TYR A 324 -5.12 -8.48 -3.61
CA TYR A 324 -5.95 -9.67 -3.85
C TYR A 324 -7.45 -9.35 -3.93
N ASN A 325 -7.90 -8.26 -3.28
CA ASN A 325 -9.30 -7.85 -3.34
C ASN A 325 -9.73 -7.43 -4.73
N ARG A 326 -8.77 -6.91 -5.50
CA ARG A 326 -9.03 -6.41 -6.85
C ARG A 326 -8.45 -7.27 -7.94
N ASN A 327 -7.72 -8.33 -7.57
CA ASN A 327 -6.95 -9.17 -8.49
C ASN A 327 -5.92 -8.33 -9.27
N GLU A 328 -5.23 -7.44 -8.56
CA GLU A 328 -4.27 -6.52 -9.14
C GLU A 328 -2.87 -6.72 -8.56
N MET A 329 -1.86 -6.70 -9.42
CA MET A 329 -0.45 -6.60 -9.06
C MET A 329 0.03 -5.19 -9.38
N LEU A 330 0.74 -4.59 -8.44
CA LEU A 330 1.34 -3.29 -8.59
C LEU A 330 2.86 -3.43 -8.68
N ALA A 331 3.46 -2.86 -9.73
CA ALA A 331 4.91 -2.64 -9.80
C ALA A 331 5.16 -1.16 -9.54
N CYS A 332 5.68 -0.85 -8.37
CA CYS A 332 5.92 0.50 -7.89
C CYS A 332 7.36 0.91 -8.18
N TYR A 333 7.57 2.10 -8.74
CA TYR A 333 8.90 2.54 -9.15
C TYR A 333 9.06 4.07 -9.07
N PRO A 334 10.29 4.56 -8.82
CA PRO A 334 10.60 5.98 -8.93
C PRO A 334 10.65 6.37 -10.41
N ALA A 335 9.90 7.41 -10.79
CA ALA A 335 9.83 7.91 -12.14
C ALA A 335 10.18 9.40 -12.21
N GLY A 336 10.86 9.81 -13.27
CA GLY A 336 11.05 11.23 -13.57
C GLY A 336 11.98 12.00 -12.60
N GLY A 337 12.99 11.33 -12.03
CA GLY A 337 13.96 11.94 -11.11
C GLY A 337 13.51 11.96 -9.63
N TYR A 338 12.47 11.20 -9.30
CA TYR A 338 12.06 11.02 -7.90
C TYR A 338 12.95 10.02 -7.17
N THR A 339 13.26 10.31 -5.92
CA THR A 339 14.09 9.43 -5.08
C THR A 339 13.36 8.15 -4.71
N TYR A 340 12.04 8.22 -4.49
CA TYR A 340 11.23 7.09 -4.05
C TYR A 340 10.13 6.78 -5.07
N PRO A 341 9.54 5.57 -5.04
CA PRO A 341 8.45 5.21 -5.92
C PRO A 341 7.28 6.19 -5.84
N ASN A 342 6.98 6.83 -6.96
CA ASN A 342 5.88 7.77 -7.12
C ASN A 342 4.85 7.30 -8.16
N ARG A 343 5.15 6.21 -8.87
CA ARG A 343 4.27 5.61 -9.88
C ARG A 343 4.17 4.11 -9.70
N ALA A 344 3.04 3.56 -10.13
CA ALA A 344 2.81 2.13 -10.22
C ALA A 344 2.18 1.73 -11.54
N VAL A 345 2.65 0.64 -12.12
CA VAL A 345 1.91 -0.11 -13.13
C VAL A 345 0.99 -1.08 -12.41
N ILE A 346 -0.27 -1.06 -12.76
CA ILE A 346 -1.28 -2.01 -12.26
C ILE A 346 -1.54 -3.05 -13.35
N TRP A 347 -1.37 -4.31 -13.02
CA TRP A 347 -1.80 -5.43 -13.85
C TRP A 347 -2.94 -6.18 -13.17
N ASN A 348 -4.08 -6.22 -13.82
CA ASN A 348 -5.20 -7.04 -13.37
C ASN A 348 -5.07 -8.44 -14.00
N TRP A 349 -4.84 -9.47 -13.16
CA TRP A 349 -4.57 -10.81 -13.68
C TRP A 349 -5.79 -11.55 -14.20
N ASN A 350 -7.03 -11.12 -13.83
CA ASN A 350 -8.25 -11.71 -14.36
C ASN A 350 -8.58 -11.20 -15.75
N THR A 351 -8.40 -9.91 -16.00
CA THR A 351 -8.71 -9.27 -17.28
C THR A 351 -7.50 -9.15 -18.19
N ASN A 352 -6.30 -9.41 -17.67
CA ASN A 352 -5.01 -9.23 -18.34
C ASN A 352 -4.83 -7.82 -18.91
N THR A 353 -5.27 -6.80 -18.17
CA THR A 353 -5.20 -5.39 -18.55
C THR A 353 -4.15 -4.66 -17.73
N LEU A 354 -3.57 -3.62 -18.33
CA LEU A 354 -2.55 -2.77 -17.72
C LEU A 354 -3.06 -1.33 -17.62
N THR A 355 -2.78 -0.70 -16.49
CA THR A 355 -3.07 0.73 -16.23
C THR A 355 -1.94 1.34 -15.42
N ILE A 356 -1.94 2.67 -15.30
CA ILE A 356 -0.94 3.43 -14.54
C ILE A 356 -1.62 4.21 -13.44
N ARG A 357 -0.92 4.33 -12.32
CA ARG A 357 -1.37 5.07 -11.15
C ARG A 357 -0.22 5.83 -10.52
N ASP A 358 -0.54 7.01 -9.99
CA ASP A 358 0.34 7.72 -9.07
C ASP A 358 0.22 7.13 -7.67
N LEU A 359 1.33 7.06 -6.96
CA LEU A 359 1.40 6.67 -5.56
C LEU A 359 1.24 7.90 -4.66
N PRO A 360 0.87 7.72 -3.38
CA PRO A 360 0.67 8.84 -2.47
C PRO A 360 1.95 9.64 -2.30
N ASN A 361 2.00 10.73 -3.01
CA ASN A 361 3.06 11.73 -2.92
C ASN A 361 2.60 13.06 -3.49
N PRO A 362 1.71 13.76 -2.81
CA PRO A 362 1.05 14.93 -3.37
C PRO A 362 1.96 16.14 -3.56
N SER A 363 3.17 16.16 -3.07
CA SER A 363 3.93 17.41 -3.05
C SER A 363 5.36 17.34 -3.55
N SER A 364 5.60 16.63 -4.63
CA SER A 364 6.88 16.73 -5.33
C SER A 364 8.11 16.50 -4.45
N MET A 365 8.77 15.43 -4.58
CA MET A 365 10.07 15.13 -4.03
C MET A 365 10.08 13.99 -3.00
N GLY A 366 10.24 12.84 -3.54
CA GLY A 366 10.91 11.76 -2.89
C GLY A 366 10.15 11.08 -1.78
N PHE A 367 9.30 10.10 -2.05
CA PHE A 367 8.65 9.40 -0.99
C PHE A 367 8.36 7.95 -1.30
N GLY A 368 8.53 7.14 -0.33
CA GLY A 368 7.75 6.01 -0.06
C GLY A 368 8.33 4.71 -0.52
N VAL A 369 8.69 3.93 0.43
CA VAL A 369 8.73 2.49 0.27
C VAL A 369 7.39 1.98 0.73
N ALA A 370 6.68 1.34 -0.12
CA ALA A 370 5.46 0.68 0.25
C ALA A 370 5.75 -0.75 0.62
N PHE A 371 5.17 -1.17 1.69
CA PHE A 371 4.90 -2.56 1.92
C PHE A 371 3.44 -2.74 2.19
N VAL A 372 2.93 -3.65 1.48
CA VAL A 372 1.58 -4.12 1.55
C VAL A 372 1.42 -4.96 2.72
N SER A 373 0.38 -4.67 3.39
CA SER A 373 -0.19 -5.59 4.31
C SER A 373 -1.69 -5.62 4.24
N THR A 374 -2.15 -6.79 4.43
CA THR A 374 -3.53 -7.16 4.35
C THR A 374 -4.04 -7.37 5.77
N THR A 375 -4.97 -6.54 6.22
CA THR A 375 -5.74 -6.80 7.44
C THR A 375 -7.19 -6.55 7.20
N SER A 376 -8.02 -7.40 7.80
CA SER A 376 -9.44 -7.13 7.92
C SER A 376 -9.66 -6.06 8.99
N ASP A 377 -10.05 -4.86 8.61
CA ASP A 377 -10.77 -3.99 9.53
C ASP A 377 -12.20 -4.55 9.65
N ALA A 378 -12.60 -4.87 10.86
CA ALA A 378 -13.97 -5.18 11.12
C ALA A 378 -14.81 -3.89 10.92
N TRP A 379 -15.53 -3.83 9.81
CA TRP A 379 -16.48 -2.76 9.54
C TRP A 379 -17.70 -2.97 10.45
N GLY A 380 -18.02 -1.99 11.28
CA GLY A 380 -19.16 -1.98 12.17
C GLY A 380 -18.78 -1.52 13.58
N ALA A 381 -19.79 -1.12 14.32
CA ALA A 381 -19.62 -0.76 15.73
C ALA A 381 -19.16 -1.97 16.53
N GLU A 382 -18.19 -1.76 17.40
CA GLU A 382 -17.63 -2.80 18.26
C GLU A 382 -17.36 -2.26 19.65
N THR A 383 -17.63 -3.10 20.66
CA THR A 383 -17.39 -2.81 22.05
C THR A 383 -17.10 -4.13 22.79
N THR A 384 -16.96 -4.08 24.09
CA THR A 384 -16.83 -5.29 24.92
C THR A 384 -17.98 -5.40 25.90
N LEU A 385 -18.37 -6.64 26.21
CA LEU A 385 -19.37 -6.95 27.21
C LEU A 385 -18.86 -6.49 28.58
N ASN A 386 -19.66 -5.68 29.28
CA ASN A 386 -19.35 -5.23 30.64
C ASN A 386 -20.20 -5.96 31.67
N GLY A 387 -19.63 -6.99 32.23
CA GLY A 387 -20.28 -7.93 33.15
C GLY A 387 -20.62 -9.28 32.50
N THR A 388 -20.42 -10.36 33.25
CA THR A 388 -20.76 -11.73 32.80
C THR A 388 -22.27 -11.89 32.71
N ILE A 389 -22.76 -12.48 31.61
CA ILE A 389 -24.16 -12.85 31.40
C ILE A 389 -24.29 -14.37 31.37
N THR A 390 -25.42 -14.91 31.81
CA THR A 390 -25.69 -16.35 31.82
C THR A 390 -26.69 -16.72 30.72
N ALA A 391 -26.80 -18.01 30.43
CA ALA A 391 -27.75 -18.48 29.44
C ALA A 391 -29.20 -18.01 29.80
N GLY A 392 -29.82 -17.31 28.83
CA GLY A 392 -31.16 -16.75 29.01
C GLY A 392 -31.26 -15.52 29.93
N SER A 393 -30.18 -14.99 30.50
CA SER A 393 -30.16 -13.77 31.29
C SER A 393 -29.07 -12.80 30.83
N PRO A 394 -29.34 -11.51 30.59
CA PRO A 394 -30.64 -10.83 30.78
C PRO A 394 -31.74 -11.34 29.85
N ALA A 395 -33.00 -11.28 30.32
CA ALA A 395 -34.15 -11.73 29.52
C ALA A 395 -34.44 -10.76 28.33
N SER A 396 -35.19 -11.24 27.36
CA SER A 396 -35.66 -10.39 26.24
C SER A 396 -36.46 -9.19 26.77
N GLY A 397 -36.20 -8.01 26.18
CA GLY A 397 -36.73 -6.73 26.63
C GLY A 397 -35.85 -5.98 27.66
N ALA A 398 -34.87 -6.64 28.24
CA ALA A 398 -33.89 -6.01 29.13
C ALA A 398 -32.77 -5.25 28.37
N SER A 399 -31.71 -4.93 29.05
CA SER A 399 -30.53 -4.24 28.49
C SER A 399 -29.29 -5.12 28.62
N LEU A 400 -28.45 -5.08 27.57
CA LEU A 400 -27.10 -5.63 27.54
C LEU A 400 -26.11 -4.54 27.91
N THR A 401 -25.36 -4.72 29.01
CA THR A 401 -24.36 -3.70 29.39
C THR A 401 -23.05 -3.95 28.67
N VAL A 402 -22.53 -2.90 28.06
CA VAL A 402 -21.30 -2.89 27.28
C VAL A 402 -20.39 -1.76 27.75
N THR A 403 -19.13 -1.77 27.36
CA THR A 403 -18.15 -0.75 27.80
C THR A 403 -18.51 0.64 27.24
N ALA A 404 -18.87 0.74 25.98
CA ALA A 404 -19.36 1.96 25.34
C ALA A 404 -20.15 1.62 24.07
N THR A 405 -21.13 2.48 23.71
CA THR A 405 -21.90 2.36 22.47
C THR A 405 -21.60 3.48 21.48
N GLY A 406 -20.88 4.51 21.91
CA GLY A 406 -20.43 5.61 21.08
C GLY A 406 -19.28 5.23 20.16
N ALA A 407 -18.96 6.12 19.22
CA ALA A 407 -17.80 5.93 18.37
C ALA A 407 -16.52 5.81 19.20
N SER A 408 -15.69 4.84 18.87
CA SER A 408 -14.37 4.65 19.44
C SER A 408 -13.32 4.75 18.33
N THR A 409 -12.04 4.79 18.68
CA THR A 409 -10.95 4.95 17.71
C THR A 409 -11.04 3.90 16.61
N GLY A 410 -11.37 4.33 15.38
CA GLY A 410 -11.49 3.47 14.20
C GLY A 410 -12.80 2.68 14.08
N LYS A 411 -13.78 2.88 14.97
CA LYS A 411 -15.09 2.20 14.95
C LYS A 411 -16.23 3.21 15.04
N PRO A 412 -17.30 3.08 14.23
CA PRO A 412 -18.49 3.93 14.35
C PRO A 412 -19.23 3.66 15.66
N ALA A 413 -20.12 4.58 16.02
CA ALA A 413 -21.08 4.35 17.08
C ALA A 413 -22.11 3.28 16.67
N PHE A 414 -22.63 2.54 17.64
CA PHE A 414 -23.74 1.62 17.38
C PHE A 414 -24.96 2.39 16.88
N PRO A 415 -25.66 1.90 15.84
CA PRO A 415 -26.94 2.45 15.42
C PRO A 415 -27.95 2.43 16.58
N THR A 416 -29.03 3.21 16.44
CA THR A 416 -30.10 3.25 17.47
C THR A 416 -30.84 1.93 17.64
N SER A 417 -30.79 1.04 16.64
CA SER A 417 -31.33 -0.32 16.70
C SER A 417 -30.57 -1.20 15.72
N GLY A 418 -30.47 -2.49 16.01
CA GLY A 418 -29.75 -3.44 15.14
C GLY A 418 -29.63 -4.81 15.75
N THR A 419 -28.66 -5.57 15.25
CA THR A 419 -28.26 -6.87 15.77
C THR A 419 -26.77 -6.82 16.12
N VAL A 420 -26.39 -7.40 17.21
CA VAL A 420 -24.99 -7.61 17.59
C VAL A 420 -24.70 -9.11 17.70
N VAL A 421 -23.43 -9.45 17.52
CA VAL A 421 -22.89 -10.80 17.76
C VAL A 421 -22.01 -10.75 19.00
N VAL A 422 -22.24 -11.71 19.89
CA VAL A 422 -21.42 -11.95 21.08
C VAL A 422 -21.04 -13.43 21.03
N ASP A 423 -19.77 -13.71 20.79
CA ASP A 423 -19.29 -15.05 20.43
C ASP A 423 -20.09 -15.61 19.22
N GLU A 424 -20.92 -16.62 19.44
CA GLU A 424 -21.78 -17.23 18.40
C GLU A 424 -23.26 -16.82 18.52
N GLU A 425 -23.61 -16.04 19.55
CA GLU A 425 -24.98 -15.60 19.76
C GLU A 425 -25.28 -14.29 19.03
N GLN A 426 -26.40 -14.25 18.33
CA GLN A 426 -26.97 -13.01 17.79
C GLN A 426 -28.01 -12.43 18.77
N ILE A 427 -27.86 -11.15 19.07
CA ILE A 427 -28.73 -10.42 19.98
C ILE A 427 -29.24 -9.17 19.26
N THR A 428 -30.54 -9.09 19.04
CA THR A 428 -31.14 -7.84 18.51
C THR A 428 -31.37 -6.85 19.63
N TYR A 429 -31.34 -5.55 19.30
CA TYR A 429 -31.62 -4.46 20.24
C TYR A 429 -32.41 -3.36 19.55
N THR A 430 -33.18 -2.57 20.32
CA THR A 430 -34.07 -1.54 19.83
C THR A 430 -33.71 -0.13 20.31
N GLY A 431 -32.68 0.01 21.12
CA GLY A 431 -32.19 1.31 21.60
C GLY A 431 -30.77 1.23 22.13
N THR A 432 -30.11 2.39 22.25
CA THR A 432 -28.77 2.53 22.81
C THR A 432 -28.71 3.64 23.84
N THR A 433 -27.90 3.45 24.88
CA THR A 433 -27.41 4.52 25.76
C THR A 433 -25.89 4.57 25.66
N SER A 434 -25.20 5.40 26.40
CA SER A 434 -23.74 5.47 26.36
C SER A 434 -23.01 4.15 26.67
N THR A 435 -23.65 3.23 27.41
CA THR A 435 -23.06 1.99 27.90
C THR A 435 -23.99 0.79 27.84
N THR A 436 -25.17 0.90 27.20
CA THR A 436 -26.09 -0.24 27.11
C THR A 436 -26.76 -0.31 25.74
N LEU A 437 -27.00 -1.53 25.28
CA LEU A 437 -27.95 -1.84 24.20
C LEU A 437 -29.26 -2.25 24.88
N THR A 438 -30.36 -1.55 24.56
CA THR A 438 -31.64 -1.68 25.27
C THR A 438 -32.68 -2.42 24.42
N GLY A 439 -33.68 -3.02 25.10
CA GLY A 439 -34.75 -3.75 24.41
C GLY A 439 -34.20 -4.97 23.64
N ILE A 440 -33.30 -5.73 24.25
CA ILE A 440 -32.62 -6.85 23.59
C ILE A 440 -33.53 -8.06 23.40
N THR A 441 -33.24 -8.84 22.35
CA THR A 441 -33.76 -10.20 22.17
C THR A 441 -32.56 -11.13 22.00
N ARG A 442 -32.39 -12.05 22.94
CA ARG A 442 -31.32 -13.05 22.99
C ARG A 442 -31.64 -14.19 22.02
N GLY A 443 -30.61 -14.88 21.54
CA GLY A 443 -30.78 -16.02 20.64
C GLY A 443 -31.50 -15.70 19.34
N ALA A 444 -31.33 -14.47 18.81
CA ALA A 444 -31.94 -14.05 17.58
C ALA A 444 -31.43 -14.87 16.38
N ASN A 445 -32.22 -14.88 15.29
CA ASN A 445 -31.85 -15.56 14.03
C ASN A 445 -31.47 -17.04 14.20
N SER A 446 -32.14 -17.74 15.10
CA SER A 446 -31.93 -19.18 15.42
C SER A 446 -30.60 -19.51 16.07
N THR A 447 -29.95 -18.56 16.70
CA THR A 447 -28.82 -18.81 17.61
C THR A 447 -29.30 -19.16 19.04
N SER A 448 -28.42 -19.75 19.85
CA SER A 448 -28.75 -20.05 21.28
C SER A 448 -28.48 -18.85 22.16
N ALA A 449 -29.28 -18.66 23.20
CA ALA A 449 -29.06 -17.66 24.25
C ALA A 449 -28.09 -18.20 25.30
N ASP A 450 -26.80 -18.13 25.05
CA ASP A 450 -25.74 -18.74 25.86
C ASP A 450 -25.15 -17.76 26.89
N GLY A 451 -24.29 -18.29 27.76
CA GLY A 451 -23.58 -17.49 28.76
C GLY A 451 -22.29 -16.92 28.16
N HIS A 452 -22.01 -15.63 28.43
CA HIS A 452 -20.80 -14.94 27.95
C HIS A 452 -20.06 -14.27 29.11
N THR A 453 -18.74 -14.30 29.07
CA THR A 453 -17.90 -13.70 30.13
C THR A 453 -17.72 -12.20 29.88
N SER A 454 -17.47 -11.44 30.94
CA SER A 454 -17.11 -10.02 30.84
C SER A 454 -15.84 -9.85 30.02
N GLY A 455 -15.83 -8.86 29.15
CA GLY A 455 -14.70 -8.55 28.25
C GLY A 455 -14.78 -9.17 26.85
N VAL A 456 -15.74 -10.07 26.61
CA VAL A 456 -15.99 -10.63 25.26
C VAL A 456 -16.41 -9.51 24.31
N VAL A 457 -15.98 -9.60 23.07
CA VAL A 457 -16.28 -8.63 22.01
C VAL A 457 -17.77 -8.69 21.65
N VAL A 458 -18.38 -7.52 21.55
CA VAL A 458 -19.74 -7.29 21.07
C VAL A 458 -19.62 -6.50 19.78
N SER A 459 -19.90 -7.11 18.64
CA SER A 459 -19.78 -6.49 17.31
C SER A 459 -21.14 -6.33 16.64
N GLU A 460 -21.32 -5.25 15.89
CA GLU A 460 -22.53 -5.03 15.08
C GLU A 460 -22.67 -6.13 14.03
N PHE A 461 -23.87 -6.72 13.92
CA PHE A 461 -24.22 -7.66 12.87
C PHE A 461 -24.83 -6.90 11.70
N SER A 462 -24.11 -6.81 10.60
CA SER A 462 -24.60 -6.20 9.37
C SER A 462 -25.09 -7.31 8.41
N THR A 463 -26.31 -7.16 7.91
CA THR A 463 -26.94 -8.11 6.97
C THR A 463 -26.50 -7.93 5.51
N GLY A 464 -25.42 -7.18 5.26
CA GLY A 464 -24.84 -7.05 3.91
C GLY A 464 -24.18 -8.36 3.44
N TRP A 465 -24.06 -8.54 2.13
CA TRP A 465 -23.44 -9.72 1.50
C TRP A 465 -22.03 -10.02 2.02
N ASP A 466 -21.33 -9.03 2.55
CA ASP A 466 -19.98 -9.17 3.11
C ASP A 466 -19.99 -9.85 4.50
N THR A 467 -21.10 -9.89 5.20
CA THR A 467 -21.21 -10.50 6.53
C THR A 467 -21.58 -11.97 6.51
N ALA A 468 -22.14 -12.49 5.41
CA ALA A 468 -22.39 -13.92 5.25
C ALA A 468 -21.10 -14.76 5.21
N ALA A 469 -19.98 -14.17 4.86
CA ALA A 469 -18.67 -14.82 4.85
C ALA A 469 -18.05 -15.00 6.24
N ARG A 470 -18.47 -14.22 7.23
CA ARG A 470 -17.91 -14.29 8.60
C ARG A 470 -18.41 -15.47 9.46
N VAL A 471 -19.52 -16.10 9.08
CA VAL A 471 -20.10 -17.22 9.84
C VAL A 471 -19.39 -18.56 9.56
N TRP A 472 -18.58 -18.67 8.50
CA TRP A 472 -17.96 -19.91 8.05
C TRP A 472 -16.43 -19.98 8.25
N GLY A 473 -15.81 -19.01 8.88
CA GLY A 473 -14.36 -18.97 8.94
C GLY A 473 -13.78 -18.33 10.19
N SER A 474 -14.01 -18.88 11.36
CA SER A 474 -13.08 -18.62 12.46
C SER A 474 -11.68 -19.06 12.02
N LEU A 475 -10.72 -18.13 11.89
CA LEU A 475 -9.28 -18.37 11.67
C LEU A 475 -8.79 -18.57 10.22
N SER A 476 -9.58 -18.41 9.19
CA SER A 476 -9.03 -18.31 7.85
C SER A 476 -8.79 -16.85 7.48
N PHE A 477 -7.63 -16.57 6.93
CA PHE A 477 -7.32 -15.36 6.18
C PHE A 477 -8.47 -15.07 5.21
N GLU A 478 -9.42 -14.24 5.62
CA GLU A 478 -10.42 -13.74 4.69
C GLU A 478 -9.74 -12.75 3.78
N ARG A 479 -9.37 -13.22 2.59
CA ARG A 479 -8.76 -12.41 1.52
C ARG A 479 -9.63 -11.23 1.05
N GLY A 480 -10.80 -11.05 1.62
CA GLY A 480 -11.80 -10.05 1.22
C GLY A 480 -11.77 -8.72 1.97
N ALA A 481 -10.98 -8.59 3.04
CA ALA A 481 -10.90 -7.38 3.85
C ALA A 481 -9.46 -6.85 3.99
N GLU A 482 -8.61 -7.19 3.06
CA GLU A 482 -7.21 -6.82 3.04
C GLU A 482 -7.03 -5.33 2.71
N ASN A 483 -6.29 -4.62 3.53
CA ASN A 483 -5.93 -3.22 3.29
C ASN A 483 -4.50 -3.13 2.77
N LEU A 484 -4.35 -2.43 1.66
CA LEU A 484 -3.06 -2.07 1.12
C LEU A 484 -2.59 -0.78 1.80
N LEU A 485 -1.46 -0.83 2.48
CA LEU A 485 -0.86 0.35 3.09
C LEU A 485 0.43 0.75 2.36
N PHE A 486 0.60 2.05 2.19
CA PHE A 486 1.84 2.65 1.73
C PHE A 486 2.46 3.48 2.84
N CYS A 487 3.71 3.25 3.17
CA CYS A 487 4.45 4.14 4.05
C CYS A 487 5.27 5.14 3.24
N VAL A 488 5.22 6.38 3.69
CA VAL A 488 5.95 7.51 3.11
C VAL A 488 6.98 7.94 4.12
N PRO A 489 8.25 7.50 4.02
CA PRO A 489 9.31 7.97 4.90
C PRO A 489 9.56 9.42 4.55
N GLY A 490 9.27 10.34 5.45
CA GLY A 490 9.57 11.74 5.24
C GLY A 490 11.08 11.93 5.09
N THR A 491 11.52 12.64 4.08
CA THR A 491 12.83 13.30 4.15
C THR A 491 12.75 14.34 5.24
N SER A 492 13.86 14.56 5.97
CA SER A 492 13.95 15.72 6.85
C SER A 492 13.57 16.98 6.05
N THR A 493 12.46 17.61 6.41
CA THR A 493 12.03 18.85 5.77
C THR A 493 12.87 20.04 6.19
N GLY A 494 13.72 19.89 7.23
CA GLY A 494 14.62 20.90 7.71
C GLY A 494 15.41 20.47 8.93
N VAL A 495 16.54 21.12 9.12
CA VAL A 495 17.36 21.00 10.34
C VAL A 495 17.05 22.19 11.23
N ILE A 496 16.86 21.93 12.51
CA ILE A 496 16.59 22.97 13.49
C ILE A 496 17.90 23.74 13.80
N SER A 497 17.85 25.04 13.66
CA SER A 497 18.96 25.95 14.01
C SER A 497 18.74 26.68 15.33
N ALA A 498 17.48 26.84 15.76
CA ALA A 498 17.14 27.40 17.06
C ALA A 498 15.73 26.96 17.51
N ALA A 499 15.52 26.88 18.82
CA ALA A 499 14.22 26.72 19.45
C ALA A 499 14.09 27.59 20.68
N THR A 500 12.89 28.14 20.94
CA THR A 500 12.65 29.08 22.01
C THR A 500 11.91 28.46 23.18
N GLN A 501 12.31 28.82 24.42
CA GLN A 501 11.56 28.52 25.64
C GLN A 501 10.36 29.48 25.79
N ALA A 502 9.41 29.40 24.86
CA ALA A 502 8.26 30.31 24.78
C ALA A 502 6.93 29.51 24.70
N ASN A 503 5.83 30.23 24.77
CA ASN A 503 4.47 29.68 24.50
C ASN A 503 3.79 30.47 23.37
N PRO A 504 3.63 29.91 22.20
CA PRO A 504 4.12 28.59 21.75
C PRO A 504 5.63 28.50 21.58
N VAL A 505 6.18 27.27 21.61
CA VAL A 505 7.56 27.01 21.20
C VAL A 505 7.72 27.43 19.76
N ARG A 506 8.73 28.29 19.47
CA ARG A 506 9.09 28.68 18.11
C ARG A 506 10.34 27.94 17.68
N ILE A 507 10.29 27.36 16.48
CA ILE A 507 11.40 26.67 15.83
C ILE A 507 11.90 27.52 14.67
N THR A 508 13.22 27.62 14.57
CA THR A 508 13.88 28.19 13.39
C THR A 508 14.55 27.08 12.60
N SER A 509 14.20 26.96 11.33
CA SER A 509 14.76 25.98 10.41
C SER A 509 14.75 26.54 9.00
N THR A 510 15.91 26.59 8.36
CA THR A 510 16.03 27.13 7.00
C THR A 510 15.31 26.24 5.99
N ALA A 511 14.40 26.83 5.21
CA ALA A 511 13.68 26.15 4.14
C ALA A 511 12.91 24.88 4.58
N HIS A 512 12.16 24.98 5.68
CA HIS A 512 11.43 23.83 6.25
C HIS A 512 10.28 23.30 5.39
N ASN A 513 9.81 24.03 4.37
CA ASN A 513 8.75 23.62 3.43
C ASN A 513 7.45 23.09 4.09
N LEU A 514 7.11 23.60 5.26
CA LEU A 514 5.90 23.27 6.00
C LEU A 514 4.76 24.23 5.67
N SER A 515 3.54 23.75 5.83
CA SER A 515 2.29 24.52 5.76
C SER A 515 1.59 24.55 7.12
N ASN A 516 0.63 25.47 7.29
CA ASN A 516 -0.18 25.50 8.51
C ASN A 516 -0.98 24.19 8.65
N GLY A 517 -0.88 23.58 9.84
CA GLY A 517 -1.56 22.33 10.16
C GLY A 517 -0.81 21.06 9.75
N ASP A 518 0.39 21.19 9.16
CA ASP A 518 1.22 20.01 8.88
C ASP A 518 1.55 19.26 10.17
N LYS A 519 1.33 17.96 10.14
CA LYS A 519 1.79 17.03 11.15
C LYS A 519 3.27 16.82 11.00
N ILE A 520 4.01 17.01 12.09
CA ILE A 520 5.46 16.87 12.09
C ILE A 520 5.94 16.06 13.28
N ILE A 521 7.10 15.46 13.09
CA ILE A 521 7.87 14.83 14.16
C ILE A 521 9.23 15.51 14.19
N ILE A 522 9.69 15.76 15.39
CA ILE A 522 11.01 16.34 15.65
C ILE A 522 11.82 15.31 16.43
N ASP A 523 13.05 15.09 16.04
CA ASP A 523 13.97 14.21 16.74
C ASP A 523 15.38 14.80 16.83
N ASN A 524 16.24 14.13 17.61
CA ASN A 524 17.66 14.43 17.72
C ASN A 524 17.99 15.88 18.15
N VAL A 525 17.07 16.56 18.84
CA VAL A 525 17.34 17.85 19.44
C VAL A 525 18.17 17.68 20.70
N ALA A 526 19.29 18.38 20.82
CA ALA A 526 20.08 18.45 22.04
C ALA A 526 19.67 19.67 22.88
N GLY A 527 19.58 19.50 24.18
CA GLY A 527 19.11 20.52 25.13
C GLY A 527 17.59 20.40 25.32
N MET A 528 16.79 20.96 24.42
CA MET A 528 15.32 20.92 24.47
C MET A 528 14.77 19.54 24.05
N THR A 529 15.16 18.51 24.78
CA THR A 529 14.78 17.12 24.45
C THR A 529 13.30 16.82 24.66
N GLU A 530 12.58 17.70 25.31
CA GLU A 530 11.13 17.59 25.55
C GLU A 530 10.33 17.59 24.25
N ILE A 531 10.87 18.16 23.16
CA ILE A 531 10.22 18.15 21.83
C ILE A 531 10.66 16.97 20.94
N ASN A 532 11.53 16.08 21.42
CA ASN A 532 11.95 14.91 20.66
C ASN A 532 10.91 13.79 20.71
N ALA A 533 10.53 13.25 19.57
CA ALA A 533 9.72 12.04 19.48
C ALA A 533 10.64 10.79 19.61
N PRO A 534 10.13 9.73 20.22
CA PRO A 534 8.91 9.63 21.03
C PRO A 534 9.17 9.89 22.53
N ALA A 535 10.39 10.22 22.90
CA ALA A 535 10.83 10.26 24.29
C ALA A 535 10.54 11.59 24.99
N GLY A 536 10.15 12.64 24.26
CA GLY A 536 9.88 13.95 24.81
C GLY A 536 8.56 13.99 25.58
N SER A 537 8.61 14.56 26.80
CA SER A 537 7.42 14.71 27.64
C SER A 537 6.39 15.72 27.09
N ALA A 538 6.78 16.50 26.10
CA ALA A 538 5.93 17.50 25.47
C ALA A 538 5.06 16.96 24.33
N TYR A 539 5.40 15.81 23.77
CA TYR A 539 4.58 15.22 22.72
C TYR A 539 3.22 14.78 23.26
N PRO A 540 2.12 15.12 22.57
CA PRO A 540 0.80 14.62 22.94
C PRO A 540 0.76 13.10 22.84
N ALA A 541 -0.25 12.48 23.44
CA ALA A 541 -0.44 11.01 23.39
C ALA A 541 -0.49 10.48 21.95
N ALA A 542 -0.82 11.32 20.97
CA ALA A 542 -0.78 11.00 19.55
C ALA A 542 0.63 10.95 18.93
N GLY A 543 1.67 11.40 19.63
CA GLY A 543 3.07 11.33 19.18
C GLY A 543 3.49 12.31 18.10
N VAL A 544 2.64 13.27 17.72
CA VAL A 544 2.95 14.30 16.71
C VAL A 544 2.72 15.69 17.23
N LEU A 545 3.39 16.66 16.61
CA LEU A 545 3.16 18.08 16.76
C LEU A 545 2.63 18.66 15.44
N TYR A 546 2.03 19.83 15.51
CA TYR A 546 1.50 20.52 14.36
C TYR A 546 2.21 21.85 14.17
N ALA A 547 2.56 22.15 12.92
CA ALA A 547 3.25 23.38 12.58
C ALA A 547 2.27 24.52 12.29
N LYS A 548 2.51 25.68 12.85
CA LYS A 548 1.88 26.94 12.43
C LYS A 548 2.97 27.89 11.95
N ILE A 549 2.90 28.23 10.69
CA ILE A 549 3.92 29.03 10.01
C ILE A 549 3.92 30.46 10.55
N ASP A 550 5.10 31.00 10.80
CA ASP A 550 5.25 32.39 11.21
C ASP A 550 4.90 33.35 10.06
N ALA A 551 4.02 34.31 10.30
CA ALA A 551 3.57 35.22 9.28
C ALA A 551 4.66 36.22 8.81
N THR A 552 5.66 36.44 9.63
CA THR A 552 6.78 37.37 9.34
C THR A 552 7.93 36.69 8.63
N ASN A 553 8.24 35.46 9.02
CA ASN A 553 9.35 34.67 8.49
C ASN A 553 8.85 33.28 7.97
N PRO A 554 7.96 33.23 7.00
CA PRO A 554 7.25 32.00 6.64
C PRO A 554 8.15 30.88 6.07
N ALA A 555 9.34 31.21 5.60
CA ALA A 555 10.28 30.23 5.03
C ALA A 555 11.24 29.62 6.08
N THR A 556 11.34 30.24 7.27
CA THR A 556 12.39 29.89 8.22
C THR A 556 11.89 29.70 9.65
N GLU A 557 10.66 30.08 9.98
CA GLU A 557 10.15 30.00 11.35
C GLU A 557 8.71 29.44 11.37
N PHE A 558 8.44 28.61 12.37
CA PHE A 558 7.12 28.12 12.69
C PHE A 558 6.98 27.88 14.19
N THR A 559 5.76 27.75 14.67
CA THR A 559 5.43 27.48 16.07
C THR A 559 4.74 26.14 16.23
N LEU A 560 4.90 25.51 17.39
CA LEU A 560 4.43 24.16 17.67
C LEU A 560 3.07 24.16 18.38
N TYR A 561 2.19 23.28 17.92
CA TYR A 561 0.85 23.03 18.46
C TYR A 561 0.64 21.54 18.70
N THR A 562 -0.28 21.19 19.59
CA THR A 562 -0.61 19.81 19.93
C THR A 562 -1.90 19.31 19.26
N ASP A 563 -2.56 20.15 18.45
CA ASP A 563 -3.79 19.82 17.72
C ASP A 563 -3.77 20.41 16.29
N ALA A 564 -4.47 19.70 15.37
CA ALA A 564 -4.55 20.09 13.96
C ALA A 564 -5.27 21.43 13.73
N ALA A 565 -6.16 21.84 14.65
CA ALA A 565 -6.88 23.12 14.56
C ALA A 565 -6.01 24.32 14.95
N LEU A 566 -4.77 24.05 15.38
CA LEU A 566 -3.80 25.04 15.85
C LEU A 566 -4.36 25.94 16.97
N SER A 567 -5.14 25.34 17.87
CA SER A 567 -5.79 26.01 19.00
C SER A 567 -5.03 25.81 20.32
N SER A 568 -4.35 24.67 20.48
CA SER A 568 -3.60 24.30 21.67
C SER A 568 -2.10 24.43 21.42
N SER A 569 -1.52 25.56 21.82
CA SER A 569 -0.08 25.83 21.65
C SER A 569 0.79 24.96 22.56
N LEU A 570 1.93 24.50 22.06
CA LEU A 570 2.94 23.83 22.88
C LEU A 570 3.66 24.85 23.77
N ASN A 571 3.49 24.73 25.08
CA ASN A 571 4.11 25.62 26.04
C ASN A 571 5.53 25.15 26.45
N GLY A 572 6.55 25.81 25.98
CA GLY A 572 7.95 25.49 26.24
C GLY A 572 8.61 26.32 27.32
N THR A 573 7.90 27.12 28.11
CA THR A 573 8.50 28.00 29.11
C THR A 573 9.23 27.28 30.24
N GLY A 574 8.92 25.98 30.45
CA GLY A 574 9.58 25.11 31.40
C GLY A 574 10.58 24.11 30.80
N PHE A 575 10.82 24.17 29.49
CA PHE A 575 11.70 23.23 28.79
C PHE A 575 13.17 23.54 29.02
N THR A 576 14.01 22.56 28.77
CA THR A 576 15.47 22.78 28.75
C THR A 576 15.83 23.70 27.58
N ALA A 577 16.85 24.54 27.74
CA ALA A 577 17.27 25.40 26.66
C ALA A 577 17.81 24.60 25.46
N TYR A 578 17.44 25.01 24.25
CA TYR A 578 17.97 24.41 23.03
C TYR A 578 19.50 24.57 22.97
N ALA A 579 20.21 23.50 22.68
CA ALA A 579 21.67 23.52 22.56
C ALA A 579 22.13 23.38 21.10
N SER A 580 21.66 22.35 20.39
CA SER A 580 22.04 22.09 19.00
C SER A 580 21.22 20.98 18.39
N ALA A 581 21.39 20.77 17.08
CA ALA A 581 20.83 19.69 16.27
C ALA A 581 19.29 19.68 16.24
N GLY A 582 18.72 18.65 15.69
CA GLY A 582 17.29 18.40 15.52
C GLY A 582 16.87 18.38 14.07
N ASN A 583 16.11 17.36 13.73
CA ASN A 583 15.54 17.18 12.40
C ASN A 583 14.00 17.25 12.47
N ILE A 584 13.40 17.73 11.40
CA ILE A 584 11.95 17.83 11.25
C ILE A 584 11.53 16.86 10.17
N TYR A 585 10.58 15.99 10.46
CA TYR A 585 10.06 15.00 9.51
C TYR A 585 8.56 15.21 9.31
N LYS A 586 8.14 15.01 8.05
CA LYS A 586 6.75 14.93 7.65
C LYS A 586 6.53 13.54 7.06
N GLN A 587 6.09 12.60 7.89
CA GLN A 587 5.88 11.20 7.48
C GLN A 587 4.42 10.79 7.64
N ARG A 588 4.03 9.83 6.80
CA ARG A 588 2.65 9.34 6.75
C ARG A 588 2.58 7.87 6.36
N ILE A 589 1.52 7.21 6.78
CA ILE A 589 1.11 5.89 6.32
C ILE A 589 -0.27 6.05 5.70
N PHE A 590 -0.40 5.65 4.44
CA PHE A 590 -1.64 5.77 3.70
C PHE A 590 -2.27 4.41 3.47
N LYS A 591 -3.58 4.33 3.69
CA LYS A 591 -4.42 3.23 3.26
C LYS A 591 -4.86 3.49 1.83
N ASP A 592 -4.63 2.52 0.96
CA ASP A 592 -5.04 2.57 -0.43
C ASP A 592 -6.53 2.28 -0.59
N ASN A 593 -7.07 2.75 -1.71
CA ASN A 593 -8.44 2.48 -2.14
C ASN A 593 -9.51 3.00 -1.17
N THR A 594 -9.26 4.14 -0.56
CA THR A 594 -10.18 4.81 0.35
C THR A 594 -10.59 6.17 -0.22
N GLY A 595 -11.90 6.44 -0.30
CA GLY A 595 -12.41 7.69 -0.84
C GLY A 595 -12.05 7.96 -2.31
N ASN A 596 -12.11 9.21 -2.72
CA ASN A 596 -11.85 9.66 -4.10
C ASN A 596 -10.76 10.74 -4.19
N THR A 597 -10.09 11.02 -3.08
CA THR A 597 -9.08 12.06 -2.92
C THR A 597 -7.77 11.48 -2.38
N GLU A 598 -6.70 12.22 -2.51
CA GLU A 598 -5.42 11.93 -1.84
C GLU A 598 -5.38 12.66 -0.50
N ASP A 599 -5.85 12.02 0.57
CA ASP A 599 -5.93 12.59 1.92
C ASP A 599 -6.58 14.00 1.94
N GLY A 600 -7.73 14.12 1.25
CA GLY A 600 -8.47 15.37 1.11
C GLY A 600 -8.01 16.27 -0.06
N ALA A 601 -6.86 16.02 -0.68
CA ALA A 601 -6.45 16.70 -1.90
C ALA A 601 -7.10 16.07 -3.14
N THR A 602 -7.29 16.84 -4.20
CA THR A 602 -7.85 16.34 -5.45
C THR A 602 -6.88 15.40 -6.15
N MET A 603 -7.38 14.29 -6.67
CA MET A 603 -6.62 13.32 -7.47
C MET A 603 -6.99 13.47 -8.94
N ASN A 604 -6.04 13.91 -9.77
CA ASN A 604 -6.25 13.99 -11.20
C ASN A 604 -6.29 12.58 -11.81
N SER A 605 -7.37 12.28 -12.50
CA SER A 605 -7.55 11.02 -13.22
C SER A 605 -7.98 11.28 -14.65
N TYR A 606 -7.38 10.57 -15.59
CA TYR A 606 -7.79 10.68 -16.97
C TYR A 606 -7.58 9.38 -17.76
N ILE A 607 -8.34 9.26 -18.85
CA ILE A 607 -8.15 8.26 -19.88
C ILE A 607 -8.23 8.93 -21.24
N SER A 608 -7.35 8.58 -22.16
CA SER A 608 -7.29 9.20 -23.49
C SER A 608 -7.11 8.17 -24.59
N ARG A 609 -7.78 8.42 -25.69
CA ARG A 609 -7.64 7.66 -26.94
C ARG A 609 -7.51 8.61 -28.10
N THR A 610 -6.44 8.52 -28.84
CA THR A 610 -6.16 9.33 -30.04
C THR A 610 -6.03 8.44 -31.28
N GLY A 611 -5.96 9.02 -32.46
CA GLY A 611 -5.70 8.27 -33.70
C GLY A 611 -6.86 7.39 -34.18
N ILE A 612 -8.10 7.64 -33.75
CA ILE A 612 -9.27 6.92 -34.25
C ILE A 612 -9.58 7.40 -35.66
N ALA A 613 -9.79 6.47 -36.60
CA ALA A 613 -10.10 6.78 -38.00
C ALA A 613 -11.40 6.11 -38.49
N LEU A 614 -12.34 5.79 -37.57
CA LEU A 614 -13.66 5.24 -37.93
C LEU A 614 -14.47 6.28 -38.68
N THR A 615 -15.16 5.84 -39.72
CA THR A 615 -16.07 6.63 -40.54
C THR A 615 -17.52 6.48 -40.05
N GLN A 616 -18.42 7.21 -40.68
CA GLN A 616 -19.84 7.24 -40.38
C GLN A 616 -20.51 5.84 -40.37
N ASP A 617 -20.02 4.92 -41.17
CA ASP A 617 -20.51 3.54 -41.28
C ASP A 617 -19.78 2.56 -40.34
N GLY A 618 -18.86 3.07 -39.49
CA GLY A 618 -18.07 2.28 -38.57
C GLY A 618 -16.86 1.58 -39.21
N SER A 619 -16.62 1.79 -40.51
CA SER A 619 -15.42 1.29 -41.18
C SER A 619 -14.19 2.10 -40.81
N TYR A 620 -13.00 1.52 -40.94
CA TYR A 620 -11.74 2.21 -40.67
C TYR A 620 -11.17 2.80 -41.95
N ASP A 621 -11.17 4.13 -42.10
CA ASP A 621 -10.64 4.83 -43.26
C ASP A 621 -9.80 6.06 -42.88
N GLN A 622 -8.51 6.00 -43.16
CA GLN A 622 -7.54 7.04 -42.87
C GLN A 622 -7.51 8.12 -43.95
N SER A 623 -8.13 7.92 -45.11
CA SER A 623 -8.12 8.85 -46.24
C SER A 623 -9.19 9.94 -46.13
N ARG A 624 -10.28 9.68 -45.42
CA ARG A 624 -11.40 10.61 -45.30
C ARG A 624 -11.24 11.58 -44.14
N VAL A 625 -11.69 12.78 -44.36
CA VAL A 625 -11.87 13.79 -43.30
C VAL A 625 -13.24 13.56 -42.64
N LYS A 626 -13.26 13.52 -41.31
CA LYS A 626 -14.45 13.33 -40.51
C LYS A 626 -14.78 14.62 -39.77
N TYR A 627 -16.06 14.87 -39.64
CA TYR A 627 -16.63 15.96 -38.86
C TYR A 627 -17.37 15.36 -37.66
N ILE A 628 -16.88 15.62 -36.47
CA ILE A 628 -17.46 15.12 -35.21
C ILE A 628 -18.42 16.19 -34.67
N ARG A 629 -19.69 15.87 -34.56
CA ARG A 629 -20.75 16.76 -34.08
C ARG A 629 -21.05 16.63 -32.60
N ALA A 630 -20.97 15.43 -32.10
CA ALA A 630 -21.17 15.16 -30.68
C ALA A 630 -20.48 13.88 -30.24
N VAL A 631 -20.21 13.81 -28.96
CA VAL A 631 -19.72 12.62 -28.26
C VAL A 631 -20.78 12.20 -27.23
N TRP A 632 -21.06 10.89 -27.16
CA TRP A 632 -22.01 10.26 -26.25
C TRP A 632 -21.25 9.36 -25.28
N PRO A 633 -20.76 9.88 -24.15
CA PRO A 633 -20.12 9.05 -23.15
C PRO A 633 -21.16 8.19 -22.44
N ARG A 634 -20.92 6.90 -22.36
CA ARG A 634 -21.71 5.97 -21.55
C ARG A 634 -20.96 5.74 -20.25
N MET A 635 -21.28 6.56 -19.27
CA MET A 635 -20.59 6.56 -18.00
C MET A 635 -21.54 6.84 -16.83
N GLU A 636 -21.08 6.42 -15.67
CA GLU A 636 -21.67 6.71 -14.38
C GLU A 636 -20.74 7.66 -13.64
N VAL A 637 -21.29 8.61 -12.92
CA VAL A 637 -20.55 9.58 -12.13
C VAL A 637 -21.18 9.71 -10.75
N SER A 638 -20.37 9.71 -9.70
CA SER A 638 -20.80 9.96 -8.32
C SER A 638 -19.84 10.92 -7.64
N GLY A 639 -20.34 11.73 -6.70
CA GLY A 639 -19.59 12.78 -6.01
C GLY A 639 -20.37 14.09 -5.94
N SER A 640 -19.77 15.10 -5.34
CA SER A 640 -20.48 16.33 -4.97
C SER A 640 -21.02 17.13 -6.16
N ASN A 641 -20.33 17.13 -7.30
CA ASN A 641 -20.75 17.90 -8.49
C ASN A 641 -21.17 17.03 -9.67
N GLY A 642 -20.81 15.74 -9.69
CA GLY A 642 -21.18 14.80 -10.75
C GLY A 642 -20.67 15.14 -12.15
N GLU A 643 -19.61 15.95 -12.27
CA GLU A 643 -19.11 16.49 -13.53
C GLU A 643 -17.72 15.96 -13.88
N VAL A 644 -17.49 15.73 -15.18
CA VAL A 644 -16.19 15.40 -15.75
C VAL A 644 -15.89 16.30 -16.95
N ASN A 645 -14.61 16.49 -17.25
CA ASN A 645 -14.15 17.23 -18.41
C ASN A 645 -13.91 16.30 -19.60
N ILE A 646 -14.50 16.60 -20.74
CA ILE A 646 -14.33 15.87 -21.98
C ILE A 646 -13.59 16.74 -22.99
N TYR A 647 -12.58 16.16 -23.64
CA TYR A 647 -11.87 16.79 -24.73
C TYR A 647 -11.98 15.91 -25.97
N VAL A 648 -12.06 16.54 -27.13
CA VAL A 648 -12.12 15.85 -28.42
C VAL A 648 -10.86 16.21 -29.22
N ALA A 649 -10.12 15.18 -29.61
CA ALA A 649 -8.89 15.34 -30.38
C ALA A 649 -9.14 15.48 -31.88
N LYS A 650 -8.26 16.21 -32.56
CA LYS A 650 -8.17 16.26 -34.00
C LYS A 650 -6.71 16.18 -34.48
N GLN A 651 -6.50 15.47 -35.58
CA GLN A 651 -5.23 15.39 -36.30
C GLN A 651 -5.53 15.20 -37.80
N MET A 652 -4.74 15.82 -38.68
CA MET A 652 -4.81 15.58 -40.11
C MET A 652 -3.82 14.53 -40.59
N PHE A 653 -2.70 14.37 -39.87
CA PHE A 653 -1.66 13.39 -40.14
C PHE A 653 -1.32 12.59 -38.89
N PRO A 654 -0.94 11.30 -39.03
CA PRO A 654 -0.70 10.42 -37.85
C PRO A 654 0.45 10.90 -36.96
N GLU A 655 1.46 11.55 -37.51
CA GLU A 655 2.63 12.07 -36.76
C GLU A 655 2.44 13.53 -36.27
N GLU A 656 1.30 14.13 -36.59
CA GLU A 656 0.99 15.51 -36.16
C GLU A 656 0.69 15.53 -34.65
N ALA A 657 1.11 16.60 -33.99
CA ALA A 657 0.75 16.83 -32.60
C ALA A 657 -0.78 16.88 -32.41
N VAL A 658 -1.28 16.18 -31.43
CA VAL A 658 -2.72 16.14 -31.13
C VAL A 658 -3.20 17.53 -30.71
N THR A 659 -4.24 18.03 -31.36
CA THR A 659 -4.91 19.26 -30.95
C THR A 659 -6.22 18.87 -30.23
N TRP A 660 -6.41 19.33 -28.99
CA TRP A 660 -7.58 19.08 -28.19
C TRP A 660 -8.56 20.26 -28.25
N ALA A 661 -9.83 19.97 -28.50
CA ALA A 661 -10.95 20.89 -28.33
C ALA A 661 -11.66 20.60 -26.99
N GLY A 662 -12.00 21.62 -26.24
CA GLY A 662 -12.55 21.52 -24.88
C GLY A 662 -11.71 22.32 -23.87
N PRO A 663 -11.92 22.16 -22.55
CA PRO A 663 -12.83 21.18 -21.93
C PRO A 663 -14.30 21.45 -22.22
N TYR A 664 -15.05 20.37 -22.37
CA TYR A 664 -16.50 20.38 -22.34
C TYR A 664 -16.92 19.71 -21.03
N THR A 665 -17.52 20.45 -20.10
CA THR A 665 -18.05 19.90 -18.87
C THR A 665 -19.26 19.03 -19.18
N PHE A 666 -19.31 17.84 -18.59
CA PHE A 666 -20.37 16.85 -18.83
C PHE A 666 -20.85 16.23 -17.52
N ASN A 667 -22.16 16.30 -17.28
CA ASN A 667 -22.87 15.65 -16.18
C ASN A 667 -23.81 14.58 -16.74
N PRO A 668 -23.50 13.29 -16.59
CA PRO A 668 -24.36 12.22 -17.15
C PRO A 668 -25.74 12.12 -16.51
N ASN A 669 -25.98 12.76 -15.37
CA ASN A 669 -27.28 12.83 -14.73
C ASN A 669 -28.21 13.90 -15.36
N GLU A 670 -27.63 14.84 -16.11
CA GLU A 670 -28.34 15.97 -16.72
C GLU A 670 -28.28 15.93 -18.25
N GLU A 671 -27.18 15.42 -18.80
CA GLU A 671 -26.90 15.44 -20.22
C GLU A 671 -26.61 14.04 -20.75
N SER A 672 -27.01 13.76 -21.99
CA SER A 672 -26.72 12.47 -22.66
C SER A 672 -25.53 12.56 -23.62
N LYS A 673 -25.16 13.77 -24.04
CA LYS A 673 -24.08 14.01 -25.00
C LYS A 673 -23.41 15.36 -24.83
N VAL A 674 -22.18 15.43 -25.31
CA VAL A 674 -21.42 16.67 -25.48
C VAL A 674 -21.48 17.08 -26.93
N SER A 675 -22.01 18.27 -27.22
CA SER A 675 -21.99 18.84 -28.56
C SER A 675 -20.63 19.51 -28.84
N CYS A 676 -20.01 19.15 -29.95
CA CYS A 676 -18.72 19.69 -30.34
C CYS A 676 -18.65 19.94 -31.86
N THR A 677 -17.61 20.62 -32.31
CA THR A 677 -17.36 20.89 -33.71
C THR A 677 -15.87 20.65 -34.01
N VAL A 678 -15.55 19.41 -34.39
CA VAL A 678 -14.17 18.99 -34.59
C VAL A 678 -14.03 18.32 -35.95
N THR A 679 -13.02 18.72 -36.72
CA THR A 679 -12.76 18.20 -38.08
C THR A 679 -11.33 17.67 -38.14
N GLY A 680 -11.17 16.41 -38.58
CA GLY A 680 -9.86 15.77 -38.74
C GLY A 680 -9.94 14.46 -39.49
N ARG A 681 -8.83 13.94 -39.97
CA ARG A 681 -8.75 12.56 -40.50
C ARG A 681 -8.73 11.56 -39.36
N TYR A 682 -8.03 11.93 -38.28
CA TYR A 682 -7.97 11.18 -37.03
C TYR A 682 -8.63 12.04 -35.95
N TYR A 683 -9.34 11.38 -35.07
CA TYR A 683 -9.97 12.00 -33.90
C TYR A 683 -9.70 11.18 -32.66
N GLY A 684 -10.10 11.66 -31.52
CA GLY A 684 -9.93 10.99 -30.26
C GLY A 684 -10.74 11.63 -29.15
N ILE A 685 -10.63 11.07 -27.98
CA ILE A 685 -11.30 11.54 -26.78
C ILE A 685 -10.33 11.48 -25.58
N LYS A 686 -10.45 12.45 -24.68
CA LYS A 686 -9.89 12.41 -23.34
C LYS A 686 -11.01 12.72 -22.37
N ILE A 687 -11.15 11.90 -21.36
CA ILE A 687 -12.05 12.13 -20.21
C ILE A 687 -11.16 12.33 -19.01
N GLU A 688 -11.38 13.40 -18.28
CA GLU A 688 -10.54 13.85 -17.16
C GLU A 688 -11.40 14.33 -16.00
N SER A 689 -10.96 14.04 -14.79
CA SER A 689 -11.48 14.63 -13.57
C SER A 689 -10.32 14.99 -12.64
N ASP A 690 -10.31 16.24 -12.21
CA ASP A 690 -9.40 16.83 -11.22
C ASP A 690 -10.12 17.14 -9.90
N THR A 691 -11.26 16.50 -9.67
CA THR A 691 -12.13 16.69 -8.51
C THR A 691 -12.31 15.39 -7.71
N ASP A 692 -13.08 15.42 -6.65
CA ASP A 692 -13.46 14.26 -5.82
C ASP A 692 -14.46 13.31 -6.49
N VAL A 693 -14.81 13.55 -7.74
CA VAL A 693 -15.75 12.75 -8.52
C VAL A 693 -15.20 11.36 -8.81
N ASP A 694 -15.96 10.32 -8.48
CA ASP A 694 -15.73 8.95 -8.95
C ASP A 694 -16.49 8.75 -10.26
N TRP A 695 -15.83 8.21 -11.28
CA TRP A 695 -16.42 7.97 -12.58
C TRP A 695 -16.08 6.58 -13.12
N ASN A 696 -17.02 6.02 -13.89
CA ASN A 696 -16.89 4.72 -14.54
C ASN A 696 -17.39 4.81 -15.97
N LEU A 697 -16.51 4.54 -16.94
CA LEU A 697 -16.77 4.62 -18.38
C LEU A 697 -16.97 3.21 -18.95
N SER A 698 -18.13 2.92 -19.51
CA SER A 698 -18.43 1.65 -20.18
C SER A 698 -18.22 1.67 -21.69
N GLY A 699 -18.33 2.85 -22.31
CA GLY A 699 -18.14 3.04 -23.75
C GLY A 699 -18.37 4.48 -24.20
N VAL A 700 -18.11 4.73 -25.48
CA VAL A 700 -18.25 6.06 -26.09
C VAL A 700 -18.89 5.94 -27.46
N GLY A 701 -19.87 6.79 -27.76
CA GLY A 701 -20.42 6.96 -29.08
C GLY A 701 -19.98 8.29 -29.72
N PHE A 702 -19.80 8.31 -31.03
CA PHE A 702 -19.46 9.52 -31.80
C PHE A 702 -20.49 9.76 -32.88
N GLU A 703 -21.07 10.98 -32.93
CA GLU A 703 -21.83 11.45 -34.07
C GLU A 703 -20.86 11.93 -35.15
N ILE A 704 -20.70 11.16 -36.20
CA ILE A 704 -19.71 11.40 -37.27
C ILE A 704 -20.42 11.69 -38.57
N GLU A 705 -19.90 12.67 -39.28
CA GLU A 705 -20.25 12.97 -40.68
C GLU A 705 -18.99 12.97 -41.55
N ASP A 706 -19.02 12.25 -42.67
CA ASP A 706 -17.89 12.23 -43.59
C ASP A 706 -17.85 13.56 -44.38
N ALA A 707 -16.74 14.27 -44.28
CA ALA A 707 -16.54 15.56 -44.91
C ALA A 707 -15.79 15.50 -46.29
N GLY A 708 -15.61 14.25 -46.78
CA GLY A 708 -14.97 14.00 -48.08
C GLY A 708 -13.47 13.72 -47.99
N HIS A 709 -12.86 13.58 -49.20
CA HIS A 709 -11.42 13.38 -49.34
C HIS A 709 -10.75 14.74 -49.62
N ARG A 710 -9.75 15.13 -48.85
CA ARG A 710 -8.85 16.26 -49.13
C ARG A 710 -7.42 15.84 -48.99
#